data_a28e1fbe4d7bb030cd25366248d3d19e
#
_entry.id   a28e1fbe4d7bb030cd25366248d3d19e
#
_cell.length_a   1.000
_cell.length_b   1.000
_cell.length_c   1.000
_cell.angle_alpha   90.00
_cell.angle_beta   90.00
_cell.angle_gamma   90.00
#
_symmetry.space_group_name_H-M   'P 1'
#
loop_
_entity.id
_entity.type
_entity.pdbx_description
1 polymer ?
#
loop_
_entity_poly.entity_id
_entity_poly.type
_entity_poly.pdbx_seq_one_letter_code
_entity_poly.pdbx_strand_id
1 'polypeptide(L)'
;MGYIAGVHLLPATGEFTYDSIPYDGQRATGTSQPINTFYAPGGSKTDYSYSIDQLQAAHPECSTVSVVCAWFADSLEAGACHVYPSTTYIGGSFQQTNGGLDPWRVSGLNQTSPGLIPIPAAGSSFVYGGTPSDQSIVRCIRDLKARGFRVVFYPFLLMTASGYPWRGRITHSPDATAASTSAVNAFLGSASPTQFTPDPVNLTVAYAGSSTDYTYRRMILHYAWLCTVAGGVNLFLLGSELRGLETIRGPGWTPAGSLDGSGNAIWDYPFVAGLEQLANDVRSVLDAQGFTKNLSTLSNMISYSADWSDWMGYQHPGANGQWPHLDSLWASPNIDIVGFDNYLPLSDWTTGVGGLDVLNWLEPAPSGAWPPPPSTMSGLGLTGSPTIYSIPYLQANIEGGEKYNWYYNDSVSGGEGLDPNGSDLVVSLPQSDRLAQARNSYSPNQQLLANKQLRWWWNNTHQATYDDGDGNGWAPHGPPTQWIAQSKSLAFIEYGLPACDKGSNQPNIFFDAKSVESGTPYWSIWQPVPGGGAIPQRDDTLATLTLEAIYQYWNLDERNAATSSGLPMVQFAFSCVWNWDARPFPVFPILAAQWGDAGNWQTGSWINGRGPSLPPLATSPAPTPSAYPTFPTLTTLGWSTRVKPRFSSDVAEHVSGRSTRHSRYAAARYDVQLTYELLRSDAVDLEMQTIAGFFAQMSGATTPFWLTPPGLSAATAQPLGVADGLQTSFALLRSYGGYTEQVAGASAIRAVYLNGVAQSSNGWTVTAGFAPEIVFASAPEAGVVVSADFDVLWLCRFAADTLDFEEFMAMLFELRSVNFSTVRP
;
A
#
# COMPACT_ATOMS: atom_id res chain seq x y z
N MET A 1 -9.10 1.55 17.46
CA MET A 1 -8.78 2.94 17.07
C MET A 1 -8.32 2.92 15.64
N GLY A 2 -8.84 3.78 14.77
CA GLY A 2 -8.37 3.85 13.40
C GLY A 2 -7.05 4.63 13.31
N TYR A 3 -6.08 4.09 12.61
CA TYR A 3 -4.77 4.75 12.37
C TYR A 3 -4.70 5.37 10.97
N ILE A 4 -5.85 5.80 10.42
CA ILE A 4 -5.97 6.31 9.06
C ILE A 4 -6.57 7.71 9.11
N ALA A 5 -5.78 8.73 8.75
CA ALA A 5 -6.22 10.12 8.69
C ALA A 5 -6.92 10.47 7.37
N GLY A 6 -6.51 9.82 6.28
CA GLY A 6 -7.06 9.99 4.95
C GLY A 6 -6.89 8.76 4.09
N VAL A 7 -7.71 8.62 3.06
CA VAL A 7 -7.66 7.52 2.09
C VAL A 7 -7.80 8.02 0.66
N HIS A 8 -7.20 7.30 -0.28
CA HIS A 8 -7.53 7.44 -1.70
C HIS A 8 -8.77 6.63 -2.02
N LEU A 9 -9.77 7.27 -2.58
CA LEU A 9 -10.98 6.63 -3.06
C LEU A 9 -10.80 6.26 -4.54
N LEU A 10 -10.84 4.96 -4.85
CA LEU A 10 -10.67 4.46 -6.21
C LEU A 10 -12.01 4.26 -6.92
N PRO A 11 -12.11 4.62 -8.21
CA PRO A 11 -13.35 4.52 -8.99
C PRO A 11 -13.63 3.14 -9.57
N ALA A 12 -12.96 2.12 -9.14
CA ALA A 12 -13.12 0.70 -9.48
C ALA A 12 -13.71 0.35 -10.87
N THR A 13 -15.00 0.63 -11.09
CA THR A 13 -15.73 0.29 -12.32
C THR A 13 -15.89 1.46 -13.30
N GLY A 14 -15.49 2.66 -12.93
CA GLY A 14 -15.37 3.83 -13.82
C GLY A 14 -16.58 4.77 -13.83
N GLU A 15 -17.20 4.96 -14.97
CA GLU A 15 -18.04 6.07 -15.43
C GLU A 15 -18.96 6.74 -14.39
N PHE A 16 -19.73 5.96 -13.63
CA PHE A 16 -20.66 6.46 -12.60
C PHE A 16 -20.43 5.82 -11.23
N THR A 17 -19.27 5.24 -11.00
CA THR A 17 -18.98 4.56 -9.71
C THR A 17 -19.03 5.53 -8.53
N TYR A 18 -18.62 6.76 -8.69
CA TYR A 18 -18.65 7.77 -7.63
C TYR A 18 -20.02 8.43 -7.44
N ASP A 19 -21.01 8.08 -8.24
CA ASP A 19 -22.29 8.77 -8.20
C ASP A 19 -23.15 8.36 -7.00
N SER A 20 -23.76 9.33 -6.36
CA SER A 20 -24.79 9.11 -5.33
C SER A 20 -26.16 8.82 -5.91
N ILE A 21 -26.31 8.86 -7.24
CA ILE A 21 -27.53 8.53 -7.97
C ILE A 21 -27.36 7.15 -8.64
N PRO A 22 -28.35 6.25 -8.54
CA PRO A 22 -28.35 4.97 -9.23
C PRO A 22 -28.41 5.10 -10.76
N TYR A 23 -27.57 4.33 -11.45
CA TYR A 23 -27.49 4.29 -12.92
C TYR A 23 -27.53 2.88 -13.47
N ASP A 24 -28.15 2.77 -14.65
CA ASP A 24 -28.06 1.64 -15.55
C ASP A 24 -27.24 2.02 -16.79
N GLY A 25 -26.41 1.13 -17.27
CA GLY A 25 -25.60 1.29 -18.49
C GLY A 25 -25.94 0.24 -19.51
N GLN A 26 -26.02 0.65 -20.78
CA GLN A 26 -26.19 -0.24 -21.93
C GLN A 26 -25.04 -0.02 -22.91
N ARG A 27 -24.26 -1.07 -23.16
CA ARG A 27 -23.25 -1.04 -24.22
C ARG A 27 -23.91 -1.01 -25.59
N ALA A 28 -23.19 -0.62 -26.63
CA ALA A 28 -23.70 -0.56 -28.01
C ALA A 28 -24.35 -1.86 -28.46
N THR A 29 -23.85 -3.00 -27.97
CA THR A 29 -24.46 -4.32 -28.16
C THR A 29 -24.70 -4.93 -26.78
N GLY A 30 -25.98 -5.11 -26.40
CA GLY A 30 -26.29 -5.69 -25.09
C GLY A 30 -27.58 -5.13 -24.48
N THR A 31 -27.89 -5.60 -23.29
CA THR A 31 -29.02 -5.14 -22.48
C THR A 31 -28.56 -4.11 -21.45
N SER A 32 -29.50 -3.27 -21.02
CA SER A 32 -29.26 -2.37 -19.89
C SER A 32 -29.06 -3.16 -18.61
N GLN A 33 -28.05 -2.76 -17.81
CA GLN A 33 -27.68 -3.41 -16.56
C GLN A 33 -27.32 -2.36 -15.51
N PRO A 34 -27.57 -2.61 -14.23
CA PRO A 34 -27.08 -1.78 -13.13
C PRO A 34 -25.55 -1.66 -13.19
N ILE A 35 -25.04 -0.45 -12.91
CA ILE A 35 -23.58 -0.18 -12.95
C ILE A 35 -23.00 0.35 -11.63
N ASN A 36 -23.84 0.80 -10.69
CA ASN A 36 -23.41 1.32 -9.40
C ASN A 36 -24.36 0.98 -8.24
N THR A 37 -25.14 -0.11 -8.36
CA THR A 37 -26.10 -0.58 -7.32
C THR A 37 -26.02 -2.09 -7.12
N PHE A 38 -24.81 -2.65 -7.15
CA PHE A 38 -24.63 -4.09 -7.01
C PHE A 38 -24.80 -4.59 -5.58
N TYR A 39 -24.50 -3.75 -4.58
CA TYR A 39 -24.69 -4.11 -3.17
C TYR A 39 -26.16 -4.29 -2.81
N ALA A 40 -27.04 -3.41 -3.30
CA ALA A 40 -28.46 -3.47 -3.07
C ALA A 40 -29.20 -3.29 -4.41
N PRO A 41 -29.31 -4.36 -5.23
CA PRO A 41 -30.00 -4.28 -6.53
C PRO A 41 -31.42 -3.75 -6.39
N GLY A 42 -31.77 -2.73 -7.19
CA GLY A 42 -33.05 -2.05 -7.11
C GLY A 42 -33.21 -1.08 -5.94
N GLY A 43 -32.18 -0.89 -5.14
CA GLY A 43 -32.13 0.08 -4.04
C GLY A 43 -32.00 1.54 -4.53
N SER A 44 -32.33 2.48 -3.64
CA SER A 44 -32.15 3.92 -3.88
C SER A 44 -30.75 4.44 -3.52
N LYS A 45 -29.90 3.60 -2.97
CA LYS A 45 -28.55 3.92 -2.48
C LYS A 45 -27.51 3.22 -3.32
N THR A 46 -26.47 3.95 -3.71
CA THR A 46 -25.38 3.46 -4.58
C THR A 46 -24.29 2.73 -3.79
N ASP A 47 -23.50 1.93 -4.48
CA ASP A 47 -22.35 1.22 -3.93
C ASP A 47 -21.36 2.20 -3.28
N TYR A 48 -21.07 3.32 -3.94
CA TYR A 48 -20.27 4.41 -3.39
C TYR A 48 -20.80 4.88 -2.02
N SER A 49 -22.10 5.13 -1.92
CA SER A 49 -22.70 5.63 -0.68
C SER A 49 -22.56 4.64 0.46
N TYR A 50 -22.74 3.33 0.19
CA TYR A 50 -22.48 2.27 1.18
C TYR A 50 -20.99 2.18 1.56
N SER A 51 -20.09 2.26 0.57
CA SER A 51 -18.66 2.21 0.81
C SER A 51 -18.19 3.35 1.72
N ILE A 52 -18.69 4.57 1.51
CA ILE A 52 -18.34 5.71 2.37
C ILE A 52 -18.95 5.58 3.77
N ASP A 53 -20.16 5.03 3.91
CA ASP A 53 -20.70 4.72 5.23
C ASP A 53 -19.80 3.73 5.99
N GLN A 54 -19.30 2.70 5.29
CA GLN A 54 -18.37 1.73 5.87
C GLN A 54 -17.05 2.39 6.27
N LEU A 55 -16.51 3.30 5.43
CA LEU A 55 -15.31 4.07 5.76
C LEU A 55 -15.50 4.86 7.07
N GLN A 56 -16.61 5.59 7.20
CA GLN A 56 -16.89 6.38 8.41
C GLN A 56 -17.07 5.51 9.64
N ALA A 57 -17.69 4.34 9.48
CA ALA A 57 -17.89 3.41 10.59
C ALA A 57 -16.60 2.69 11.00
N ALA A 58 -15.78 2.25 10.03
CA ALA A 58 -14.55 1.50 10.29
C ALA A 58 -13.39 2.41 10.75
N HIS A 59 -13.33 3.63 10.24
CA HIS A 59 -12.24 4.58 10.48
C HIS A 59 -12.77 5.96 10.88
N PRO A 60 -13.32 6.13 12.08
CA PRO A 60 -13.92 7.39 12.52
C PRO A 60 -12.92 8.55 12.58
N GLU A 61 -11.63 8.27 12.68
CA GLU A 61 -10.54 9.26 12.65
C GLU A 61 -10.22 9.74 11.21
N CYS A 62 -10.70 9.03 10.20
CA CYS A 62 -10.49 9.40 8.80
C CYS A 62 -11.30 10.68 8.48
N SER A 63 -10.59 11.76 8.23
CA SER A 63 -11.18 13.07 7.97
C SER A 63 -10.93 13.60 6.56
N THR A 64 -10.18 12.84 5.73
CA THR A 64 -9.81 13.25 4.38
C THR A 64 -10.06 12.12 3.39
N VAL A 65 -10.66 12.44 2.26
CA VAL A 65 -10.82 11.53 1.13
C VAL A 65 -10.23 12.16 -0.12
N SER A 66 -9.29 11.45 -0.73
CA SER A 66 -8.68 11.82 -2.00
C SER A 66 -9.44 11.14 -3.15
N VAL A 67 -10.06 11.92 -4.01
CA VAL A 67 -10.88 11.43 -5.13
C VAL A 67 -10.00 11.22 -6.35
N VAL A 68 -9.70 9.97 -6.68
CA VAL A 68 -8.84 9.59 -7.80
C VAL A 68 -9.63 9.59 -9.10
N CYS A 69 -9.24 10.44 -10.05
CA CYS A 69 -9.91 10.57 -11.35
C CYS A 69 -8.93 10.29 -12.49
N ALA A 70 -9.11 9.13 -13.13
CA ALA A 70 -8.17 8.65 -14.15
C ALA A 70 -8.56 9.06 -15.57
N TRP A 71 -7.57 9.60 -16.32
CA TRP A 71 -7.49 9.57 -17.76
C TRP A 71 -6.46 8.53 -18.19
N PHE A 72 -6.38 8.25 -19.48
CA PHE A 72 -5.49 7.23 -20.04
C PHE A 72 -4.32 7.86 -20.77
N ALA A 73 -3.18 7.15 -20.79
CA ALA A 73 -1.99 7.54 -21.53
C ALA A 73 -1.50 6.33 -22.36
N ASP A 74 -1.29 6.52 -23.66
CA ASP A 74 -1.10 5.42 -24.62
C ASP A 74 0.35 5.18 -25.06
N SER A 75 1.29 6.03 -24.65
CA SER A 75 2.69 5.92 -25.06
C SER A 75 3.65 6.27 -23.93
N LEU A 76 4.84 5.65 -23.94
CA LEU A 76 5.97 6.04 -23.10
C LEU A 76 6.83 7.15 -23.73
N GLU A 77 6.66 7.41 -25.00
CA GLU A 77 7.31 8.51 -25.70
C GLU A 77 6.48 9.79 -25.53
N ALA A 78 7.01 10.76 -24.83
CA ALA A 78 6.32 11.99 -24.45
C ALA A 78 5.70 12.74 -25.63
N GLY A 79 6.47 12.87 -26.73
CA GLY A 79 6.02 13.58 -27.94
C GLY A 79 4.91 12.89 -28.72
N ALA A 80 4.62 11.62 -28.40
CA ALA A 80 3.58 10.83 -29.05
C ALA A 80 2.50 10.34 -28.08
N CYS A 81 2.59 10.73 -26.81
CA CYS A 81 1.68 10.29 -25.76
C CYS A 81 0.39 11.11 -25.76
N HIS A 82 -0.75 10.47 -25.99
CA HIS A 82 -2.06 11.09 -25.83
C HIS A 82 -2.54 10.90 -24.40
N VAL A 83 -3.03 11.99 -23.81
CA VAL A 83 -3.72 11.97 -22.50
C VAL A 83 -5.22 12.19 -22.74
N TYR A 84 -6.02 11.14 -22.56
CA TYR A 84 -7.42 11.15 -23.02
C TYR A 84 -8.37 10.49 -22.02
N PRO A 85 -9.63 11.00 -21.91
CA PRO A 85 -10.69 10.30 -21.19
C PRO A 85 -11.35 9.28 -22.12
N SER A 86 -11.84 8.18 -21.54
CA SER A 86 -12.57 7.17 -22.32
C SER A 86 -13.61 6.43 -21.48
N THR A 87 -14.45 5.67 -22.14
CA THR A 87 -15.52 4.87 -21.54
C THR A 87 -15.55 3.47 -22.12
N THR A 88 -15.96 2.50 -21.32
CA THR A 88 -16.25 1.13 -21.75
C THR A 88 -17.59 1.00 -22.49
N TYR A 89 -18.34 2.10 -22.63
CA TYR A 89 -19.67 2.18 -23.25
C TYR A 89 -19.68 3.02 -24.55
N ILE A 90 -18.60 3.03 -25.32
CA ILE A 90 -18.57 3.75 -26.60
C ILE A 90 -19.76 3.32 -27.48
N GLY A 91 -20.54 4.28 -27.96
CA GLY A 91 -21.76 4.04 -28.75
C GLY A 91 -22.95 3.50 -27.94
N GLY A 92 -22.82 3.33 -26.64
CA GLY A 92 -23.87 2.89 -25.73
C GLY A 92 -24.67 4.04 -25.13
N SER A 93 -25.37 3.76 -24.04
CA SER A 93 -26.19 4.75 -23.32
C SER A 93 -26.12 4.53 -21.82
N PHE A 94 -26.44 5.61 -21.10
CA PHE A 94 -26.61 5.60 -19.65
C PHE A 94 -27.96 6.20 -19.28
N GLN A 95 -28.54 5.72 -18.21
CA GLN A 95 -29.83 6.11 -17.74
C GLN A 95 -29.83 6.13 -16.20
N GLN A 96 -30.43 7.17 -15.61
CA GLN A 96 -30.76 7.12 -14.19
C GLN A 96 -31.88 6.11 -13.96
N THR A 97 -31.80 5.33 -12.88
CA THR A 97 -32.80 4.29 -12.57
C THR A 97 -34.21 4.85 -12.42
N ASN A 98 -34.38 6.15 -12.15
CA ASN A 98 -35.65 6.86 -12.10
C ASN A 98 -36.21 7.32 -13.47
N GLY A 99 -35.48 7.07 -14.58
CA GLY A 99 -35.97 7.14 -15.94
C GLY A 99 -35.45 8.19 -16.91
N GLY A 100 -34.50 9.05 -16.54
CA GLY A 100 -33.87 10.03 -17.44
C GLY A 100 -32.67 9.46 -18.19
N LEU A 101 -32.52 9.71 -19.50
CA LEU A 101 -31.27 9.49 -20.22
C LEU A 101 -30.25 10.54 -19.79
N ASP A 102 -29.11 10.09 -19.34
CA ASP A 102 -28.05 10.98 -18.86
C ASP A 102 -26.71 10.51 -19.45
N PRO A 103 -26.16 11.23 -20.45
CA PRO A 103 -24.92 10.80 -21.09
C PRO A 103 -23.72 10.93 -20.16
N TRP A 104 -22.77 10.01 -20.30
CA TRP A 104 -21.44 10.19 -19.75
C TRP A 104 -20.79 11.48 -20.33
N ARG A 105 -20.26 12.32 -19.48
CA ARG A 105 -19.66 13.61 -19.84
C ARG A 105 -18.30 13.76 -19.21
N VAL A 106 -17.28 14.09 -20.02
CA VAL A 106 -15.94 14.47 -19.55
C VAL A 106 -15.35 15.46 -20.54
N SER A 107 -15.04 16.67 -20.07
CA SER A 107 -14.36 17.71 -20.87
C SER A 107 -15.04 17.96 -22.23
N GLY A 108 -16.36 18.06 -22.23
CA GLY A 108 -17.18 18.28 -23.42
C GLY A 108 -17.44 17.04 -24.28
N LEU A 109 -16.79 15.89 -23.97
CA LEU A 109 -17.02 14.62 -24.66
C LEU A 109 -18.17 13.84 -24.03
N ASN A 110 -18.75 12.92 -24.80
CA ASN A 110 -19.72 11.91 -24.36
C ASN A 110 -19.44 10.57 -25.07
N GLN A 111 -20.14 9.51 -24.65
CA GLN A 111 -19.91 8.14 -25.15
C GLN A 111 -20.17 7.96 -26.66
N THR A 112 -20.76 8.96 -27.35
CA THR A 112 -21.00 8.94 -28.78
C THR A 112 -20.12 9.94 -29.53
N SER A 113 -19.22 10.66 -28.85
CA SER A 113 -18.32 11.61 -29.46
C SER A 113 -17.39 10.91 -30.46
N PRO A 114 -17.21 11.49 -31.67
CA PRO A 114 -16.29 10.92 -32.64
C PRO A 114 -14.85 11.03 -32.16
N GLY A 115 -14.03 10.03 -32.49
CA GLY A 115 -12.60 10.01 -32.19
C GLY A 115 -12.22 9.61 -30.76
N LEU A 116 -13.17 9.09 -29.96
CA LEU A 116 -12.83 8.50 -28.67
C LEU A 116 -11.85 7.33 -28.86
N ILE A 117 -10.74 7.35 -28.13
CA ILE A 117 -9.77 6.26 -28.09
C ILE A 117 -10.33 5.18 -27.14
N PRO A 118 -10.52 3.93 -27.61
CA PRO A 118 -11.10 2.88 -26.77
C PRO A 118 -10.14 2.41 -25.67
N ILE A 119 -10.71 2.03 -24.53
CA ILE A 119 -9.96 1.34 -23.48
C ILE A 119 -9.58 -0.05 -23.96
N PRO A 120 -8.33 -0.50 -23.82
CA PRO A 120 -7.91 -1.83 -24.23
C PRO A 120 -8.73 -2.94 -23.55
N ALA A 121 -8.96 -4.03 -24.30
CA ALA A 121 -9.61 -5.21 -23.77
C ALA A 121 -8.69 -6.44 -23.83
N ALA A 122 -8.75 -7.26 -22.80
CA ALA A 122 -8.11 -8.58 -22.75
C ALA A 122 -9.24 -9.64 -22.85
N GLY A 123 -9.37 -10.25 -24.02
CA GLY A 123 -10.51 -11.12 -24.32
C GLY A 123 -11.81 -10.34 -24.34
N SER A 124 -12.79 -10.76 -23.52
CA SER A 124 -14.09 -10.11 -23.39
C SER A 124 -14.17 -9.00 -22.33
N SER A 125 -13.10 -8.80 -21.57
CA SER A 125 -13.05 -7.85 -20.44
C SER A 125 -12.16 -6.66 -20.75
N PHE A 126 -12.60 -5.47 -20.38
CA PHE A 126 -11.76 -4.27 -20.45
C PHE A 126 -10.67 -4.32 -19.38
N VAL A 127 -9.48 -3.78 -19.70
CA VAL A 127 -8.33 -3.76 -18.80
C VAL A 127 -8.54 -2.77 -17.65
N TYR A 128 -9.29 -1.70 -17.91
CA TYR A 128 -9.69 -0.68 -16.93
C TYR A 128 -11.18 -0.39 -17.03
N GLY A 129 -11.77 0.17 -15.99
CA GLY A 129 -13.03 0.91 -16.06
C GLY A 129 -12.88 2.21 -16.85
N GLY A 130 -13.98 2.90 -17.14
CA GLY A 130 -13.93 4.20 -17.81
C GLY A 130 -13.57 5.34 -16.88
N THR A 131 -13.29 6.50 -17.47
CA THR A 131 -13.12 7.77 -16.74
C THR A 131 -14.43 8.12 -16.03
N PRO A 132 -14.41 8.46 -14.74
CA PRO A 132 -15.61 8.95 -14.04
C PRO A 132 -16.20 10.19 -14.72
N SER A 133 -17.55 10.23 -14.84
CA SER A 133 -18.24 11.38 -15.44
C SER A 133 -18.14 12.63 -14.57
N ASP A 134 -18.18 13.81 -15.21
CA ASP A 134 -18.19 15.09 -14.53
C ASP A 134 -19.25 15.17 -13.44
N GLN A 135 -20.48 14.74 -13.75
CA GLN A 135 -21.61 14.73 -12.83
C GLN A 135 -21.34 13.86 -11.61
N SER A 136 -20.79 12.67 -11.83
CA SER A 136 -20.45 11.70 -10.80
C SER A 136 -19.41 12.29 -9.84
N ILE A 137 -18.36 12.90 -10.38
CA ILE A 137 -17.29 13.55 -9.60
C ILE A 137 -17.84 14.71 -8.77
N VAL A 138 -18.64 15.58 -9.37
CA VAL A 138 -19.22 16.74 -8.66
C VAL A 138 -20.11 16.29 -7.50
N ARG A 139 -20.94 15.26 -7.71
CA ARG A 139 -21.82 14.73 -6.66
C ARG A 139 -21.01 14.04 -5.55
N CYS A 140 -19.97 13.29 -5.91
CA CYS A 140 -19.03 12.69 -4.96
C CYS A 140 -18.39 13.77 -4.07
N ILE A 141 -17.79 14.81 -4.64
CA ILE A 141 -17.16 15.89 -3.88
C ILE A 141 -18.15 16.56 -2.94
N ARG A 142 -19.37 16.84 -3.42
CA ARG A 142 -20.43 17.47 -2.60
C ARG A 142 -20.89 16.56 -1.46
N ASP A 143 -21.06 15.26 -1.71
CA ASP A 143 -21.44 14.28 -0.67
C ASP A 143 -20.37 14.14 0.38
N LEU A 144 -19.10 13.99 -0.02
CA LEU A 144 -17.97 13.90 0.92
C LEU A 144 -17.87 15.14 1.80
N LYS A 145 -18.02 16.34 1.23
CA LYS A 145 -18.04 17.60 2.00
C LYS A 145 -19.24 17.66 2.95
N ALA A 146 -20.41 17.23 2.52
CA ALA A 146 -21.61 17.18 3.35
C ALA A 146 -21.46 16.20 4.53
N ARG A 147 -20.68 15.15 4.36
CA ARG A 147 -20.30 14.19 5.42
C ARG A 147 -19.19 14.70 6.35
N GLY A 148 -18.62 15.86 6.08
CA GLY A 148 -17.58 16.48 6.89
C GLY A 148 -16.14 16.12 6.49
N PHE A 149 -15.93 15.42 5.40
CA PHE A 149 -14.58 15.13 4.90
C PHE A 149 -13.93 16.35 4.25
N ARG A 150 -12.62 16.47 4.43
CA ARG A 150 -11.77 17.22 3.51
C ARG A 150 -11.65 16.43 2.21
N VAL A 151 -11.61 17.13 1.09
CA VAL A 151 -11.47 16.51 -0.22
C VAL A 151 -10.16 16.92 -0.86
N VAL A 152 -9.35 15.92 -1.21
CA VAL A 152 -8.22 16.06 -2.12
C VAL A 152 -8.70 15.63 -3.50
N PHE A 153 -8.41 16.42 -4.53
CA PHE A 153 -8.72 16.04 -5.91
C PHE A 153 -7.45 15.55 -6.59
N TYR A 154 -7.50 14.31 -7.10
CA TYR A 154 -6.34 13.60 -7.59
C TYR A 154 -6.49 13.17 -9.06
N PRO A 155 -6.07 14.00 -10.04
CA PRO A 155 -5.96 13.59 -11.44
C PRO A 155 -4.89 12.52 -11.59
N PHE A 156 -5.23 11.41 -12.26
CA PHE A 156 -4.39 10.24 -12.34
C PHE A 156 -4.25 9.73 -13.77
N LEU A 157 -3.08 9.23 -14.17
CA LEU A 157 -2.88 8.62 -15.48
C LEU A 157 -2.78 7.10 -15.37
N LEU A 158 -3.62 6.39 -16.12
CA LEU A 158 -3.54 4.95 -16.32
C LEU A 158 -2.93 4.64 -17.69
N MET A 159 -1.84 3.88 -17.71
CA MET A 159 -1.14 3.55 -18.96
C MET A 159 -1.87 2.47 -19.74
N THR A 160 -2.19 2.75 -21.00
CA THR A 160 -2.74 1.79 -21.97
C THR A 160 -1.70 1.26 -22.95
N ALA A 161 -0.47 1.76 -22.87
CA ALA A 161 0.67 1.23 -23.61
C ALA A 161 0.88 -0.27 -23.31
N SER A 162 1.49 -0.98 -24.25
CA SER A 162 1.74 -2.42 -24.12
C SER A 162 2.51 -2.75 -22.84
N GLY A 163 2.03 -3.74 -22.09
CA GLY A 163 2.60 -4.15 -20.82
C GLY A 163 2.14 -3.30 -19.63
N TYR A 164 1.27 -2.32 -19.86
CA TYR A 164 0.69 -1.47 -18.80
C TYR A 164 1.74 -0.94 -17.81
N PRO A 165 2.77 -0.24 -18.30
CA PRO A 165 3.85 0.27 -17.47
C PRO A 165 3.35 1.35 -16.50
N TRP A 166 4.18 1.70 -15.51
CA TRP A 166 3.93 2.83 -14.64
C TRP A 166 4.05 4.18 -15.39
N ARG A 167 3.19 5.16 -15.09
CA ARG A 167 3.17 6.50 -15.72
C ARG A 167 4.51 7.25 -15.60
N GLY A 168 5.27 6.98 -14.55
CA GLY A 168 6.60 7.54 -14.35
C GLY A 168 7.64 7.10 -15.37
N ARG A 169 7.30 6.18 -16.29
CA ARG A 169 8.15 5.79 -17.43
C ARG A 169 7.95 6.67 -18.66
N ILE A 170 6.96 7.57 -18.70
CA ILE A 170 6.79 8.50 -19.82
C ILE A 170 8.01 9.42 -19.85
N THR A 171 8.75 9.41 -20.97
CA THR A 171 10.00 10.17 -21.12
C THR A 171 10.29 10.49 -22.60
N HIS A 172 11.45 11.05 -22.88
CA HIS A 172 11.98 11.27 -24.23
C HIS A 172 13.48 11.01 -24.27
N SER A 173 13.98 10.45 -25.35
CA SER A 173 15.42 10.22 -25.55
C SER A 173 15.85 10.59 -26.97
N PRO A 174 16.99 11.28 -27.13
CA PRO A 174 17.91 11.77 -26.11
C PRO A 174 17.36 13.00 -25.37
N ASP A 175 17.65 13.13 -24.09
CA ASP A 175 17.35 14.33 -23.28
C ASP A 175 18.42 15.43 -23.49
N ALA A 176 18.30 16.58 -22.81
CA ALA A 176 19.16 17.77 -22.93
C ALA A 176 19.23 18.31 -24.37
N THR A 177 18.13 18.26 -25.12
CA THR A 177 18.02 18.68 -26.50
C THR A 177 16.80 19.56 -26.75
N ALA A 178 16.77 20.27 -27.86
CA ALA A 178 15.56 20.98 -28.30
C ALA A 178 14.40 19.99 -28.61
N ALA A 179 14.70 18.75 -29.01
CA ALA A 179 13.70 17.73 -29.27
C ALA A 179 13.03 17.29 -27.97
N SER A 180 13.77 17.13 -26.86
CA SER A 180 13.20 16.79 -25.57
C SER A 180 12.24 17.85 -25.04
N THR A 181 12.60 19.14 -25.18
CA THR A 181 11.68 20.25 -24.86
C THR A 181 10.43 20.22 -25.75
N SER A 182 10.58 19.92 -27.04
CA SER A 182 9.43 19.83 -27.95
C SER A 182 8.52 18.66 -27.62
N ALA A 183 9.07 17.50 -27.22
CA ALA A 183 8.30 16.33 -26.79
C ALA A 183 7.51 16.61 -25.51
N VAL A 184 8.13 17.27 -24.52
CA VAL A 184 7.46 17.69 -23.29
C VAL A 184 6.34 18.69 -23.58
N ASN A 185 6.57 19.66 -24.46
CA ASN A 185 5.54 20.63 -24.84
C ASN A 185 4.37 19.96 -25.58
N ALA A 186 4.63 18.96 -26.39
CA ALA A 186 3.58 18.17 -27.06
C ALA A 186 2.72 17.39 -26.04
N PHE A 187 3.34 16.76 -25.05
CA PHE A 187 2.64 16.10 -23.95
C PHE A 187 1.79 17.08 -23.13
N LEU A 188 2.36 18.22 -22.74
CA LEU A 188 1.65 19.24 -21.99
C LEU A 188 0.46 19.78 -22.80
N GLY A 189 0.67 20.11 -24.07
CA GLY A 189 -0.33 20.74 -24.92
C GLY A 189 -0.50 22.22 -24.69
N SER A 190 -1.47 22.81 -25.37
CA SER A 190 -1.68 24.27 -25.41
C SER A 190 -3.02 24.71 -24.80
N ALA A 191 -3.78 23.82 -24.16
CA ALA A 191 -5.04 24.18 -23.52
C ALA A 191 -4.85 25.31 -22.50
N SER A 192 -5.77 26.26 -22.52
CA SER A 192 -5.74 27.45 -21.63
C SER A 192 -7.04 27.56 -20.82
N PRO A 193 -7.02 28.25 -19.66
CA PRO A 193 -8.21 28.39 -18.79
C PRO A 193 -9.45 28.92 -19.50
N THR A 194 -9.29 29.82 -20.47
CA THR A 194 -10.39 30.49 -21.18
C THR A 194 -11.14 29.59 -22.17
N GLN A 195 -10.61 28.40 -22.46
CA GLN A 195 -11.28 27.44 -23.35
C GLN A 195 -12.30 26.57 -22.64
N PHE A 196 -12.43 26.70 -21.33
CA PHE A 196 -13.35 25.90 -20.53
C PHE A 196 -14.53 26.74 -20.06
N THR A 197 -15.72 26.16 -20.08
CA THR A 197 -16.95 26.79 -19.60
C THR A 197 -17.65 25.86 -18.60
N PRO A 198 -17.70 26.24 -17.31
CA PRO A 198 -18.40 25.48 -16.30
C PRO A 198 -19.92 25.57 -16.47
N ASP A 199 -20.62 24.47 -16.21
CA ASP A 199 -22.09 24.38 -16.17
C ASP A 199 -22.53 23.83 -14.80
N PRO A 200 -22.80 24.71 -13.83
CA PRO A 200 -23.23 24.28 -12.50
C PRO A 200 -24.63 23.62 -12.46
N VAL A 201 -25.44 23.82 -13.48
CA VAL A 201 -26.78 23.24 -13.58
C VAL A 201 -26.70 21.77 -14.02
N ASN A 202 -25.93 21.52 -15.05
CA ASN A 202 -25.71 20.17 -15.58
C ASN A 202 -24.51 19.47 -14.94
N LEU A 203 -23.79 20.11 -14.02
CA LEU A 203 -22.62 19.58 -13.31
C LEU A 203 -21.50 19.14 -14.26
N THR A 204 -21.22 19.92 -15.29
CA THR A 204 -20.25 19.59 -16.32
C THR A 204 -19.33 20.76 -16.65
N VAL A 205 -18.27 20.49 -17.41
CA VAL A 205 -17.39 21.51 -17.98
C VAL A 205 -17.25 21.27 -19.47
N ALA A 206 -17.64 22.24 -20.29
CA ALA A 206 -17.44 22.21 -21.74
C ALA A 206 -16.01 22.65 -22.10
N TYR A 207 -15.50 22.13 -23.20
CA TYR A 207 -14.20 22.50 -23.77
C TYR A 207 -14.37 23.02 -25.20
N ALA A 208 -13.91 24.26 -25.46
CA ALA A 208 -14.05 24.91 -26.77
C ALA A 208 -12.88 24.62 -27.72
N GLY A 209 -11.83 23.89 -27.27
CA GLY A 209 -10.74 23.46 -28.12
C GLY A 209 -11.12 22.24 -28.97
N SER A 210 -10.13 21.63 -29.65
CA SER A 210 -10.38 20.42 -30.44
C SER A 210 -10.85 19.25 -29.57
N SER A 211 -11.83 18.50 -30.03
CA SER A 211 -12.27 17.27 -29.36
C SER A 211 -11.17 16.23 -29.25
N THR A 212 -10.17 16.30 -30.13
CA THR A 212 -8.98 15.43 -30.18
C THR A 212 -7.72 16.06 -29.59
N ASP A 213 -7.87 17.17 -28.84
CA ASP A 213 -6.77 17.71 -28.03
C ASP A 213 -6.58 16.81 -26.80
N TYR A 214 -5.82 15.75 -26.98
CA TYR A 214 -5.56 14.73 -25.93
C TYR A 214 -4.24 15.03 -25.23
N THR A 215 -4.25 16.07 -24.39
CA THR A 215 -3.05 16.60 -23.73
C THR A 215 -3.23 16.74 -22.23
N TYR A 216 -2.10 16.81 -21.50
CA TYR A 216 -2.08 16.87 -20.04
C TYR A 216 -2.73 18.13 -19.49
N ARG A 217 -2.45 19.32 -20.08
CA ARG A 217 -3.05 20.59 -19.64
C ARG A 217 -4.56 20.58 -19.77
N ARG A 218 -5.10 19.95 -20.83
CA ARG A 218 -6.56 19.82 -20.97
C ARG A 218 -7.17 19.04 -19.81
N MET A 219 -6.55 17.93 -19.41
CA MET A 219 -7.02 17.14 -18.26
C MET A 219 -7.02 17.98 -16.97
N ILE A 220 -5.90 18.60 -16.65
CA ILE A 220 -5.76 19.32 -15.37
C ILE A 220 -6.66 20.55 -15.30
N LEU A 221 -6.73 21.36 -16.37
CA LEU A 221 -7.58 22.54 -16.41
C LEU A 221 -9.07 22.19 -16.39
N HIS A 222 -9.47 21.10 -17.09
CA HIS A 222 -10.82 20.57 -17.01
C HIS A 222 -11.21 20.30 -15.56
N TYR A 223 -10.37 19.56 -14.83
CA TYR A 223 -10.65 19.22 -13.45
C TYR A 223 -10.57 20.40 -12.49
N ALA A 224 -9.70 21.38 -12.75
CA ALA A 224 -9.70 22.63 -11.97
C ALA A 224 -11.05 23.35 -12.07
N TRP A 225 -11.60 23.49 -13.27
CA TRP A 225 -12.93 24.04 -13.48
C TRP A 225 -14.05 23.16 -12.87
N LEU A 226 -13.95 21.84 -12.98
CA LEU A 226 -14.93 20.92 -12.40
C LEU A 226 -14.97 21.01 -10.88
N CYS A 227 -13.82 21.17 -10.23
CA CYS A 227 -13.76 21.42 -8.79
C CYS A 227 -14.48 22.71 -8.39
N THR A 228 -14.45 23.76 -9.23
CA THR A 228 -15.24 24.98 -8.95
C THR A 228 -16.73 24.72 -9.03
N VAL A 229 -17.19 23.93 -10.01
CA VAL A 229 -18.59 23.47 -10.11
C VAL A 229 -19.02 22.66 -8.88
N ALA A 230 -18.09 21.89 -8.31
CA ALA A 230 -18.35 21.11 -7.09
C ALA A 230 -18.39 21.97 -5.81
N GLY A 231 -18.00 23.26 -5.87
CA GLY A 231 -17.92 24.15 -4.71
C GLY A 231 -16.55 24.17 -4.02
N GLY A 232 -15.48 23.90 -4.78
CA GLY A 232 -14.09 23.85 -4.32
C GLY A 232 -13.70 22.58 -3.60
N VAL A 233 -12.40 22.36 -3.51
CA VAL A 233 -11.77 21.22 -2.77
C VAL A 233 -10.73 21.75 -1.79
N ASN A 234 -10.29 20.92 -0.86
CA ASN A 234 -9.29 21.31 0.12
C ASN A 234 -7.89 21.36 -0.50
N LEU A 235 -7.54 20.36 -1.30
CA LEU A 235 -6.28 20.30 -2.03
C LEU A 235 -6.54 19.83 -3.47
N PHE A 236 -6.01 20.54 -4.44
CA PHE A 236 -6.01 20.16 -5.84
C PHE A 236 -4.60 19.74 -6.24
N LEU A 237 -4.44 18.54 -6.80
CA LEU A 237 -3.16 18.06 -7.30
C LEU A 237 -3.02 18.34 -8.80
N LEU A 238 -1.85 18.80 -9.20
CA LEU A 238 -1.51 18.99 -10.62
C LEU A 238 -1.20 17.66 -11.32
N GLY A 239 -1.27 16.54 -10.61
CA GLY A 239 -0.94 15.20 -11.04
C GLY A 239 0.05 14.52 -10.10
N SER A 240 0.57 13.35 -10.51
CA SER A 240 1.52 12.60 -9.68
C SER A 240 2.46 11.72 -10.48
N GLU A 241 3.65 11.50 -9.91
CA GLU A 241 4.64 10.48 -10.33
C GLU A 241 4.96 10.50 -11.84
N LEU A 242 5.13 11.66 -12.42
CA LEU A 242 5.58 11.78 -13.80
C LEU A 242 7.12 11.91 -13.87
N ARG A 243 7.80 11.12 -13.06
CA ARG A 243 9.25 11.13 -12.84
C ARG A 243 10.05 11.18 -14.14
N GLY A 244 9.70 10.37 -15.12
CA GLY A 244 10.39 10.35 -16.41
C GLY A 244 10.28 11.65 -17.21
N LEU A 245 9.21 12.46 -16.96
CA LEU A 245 9.04 13.80 -17.53
C LEU A 245 9.72 14.87 -16.68
N GLU A 246 9.60 14.78 -15.36
CA GLU A 246 10.19 15.72 -14.39
C GLU A 246 11.70 15.82 -14.54
N THR A 247 12.33 14.73 -14.92
CA THR A 247 13.79 14.59 -15.03
C THR A 247 14.32 14.84 -16.45
N ILE A 248 13.45 15.12 -17.43
CA ILE A 248 13.91 15.51 -18.79
C ILE A 248 14.60 16.86 -18.73
N ARG A 249 15.82 16.90 -19.24
CA ARG A 249 16.61 18.12 -19.36
C ARG A 249 16.34 18.80 -20.71
N GLY A 250 16.28 20.13 -20.70
CA GLY A 250 16.28 20.94 -21.90
C GLY A 250 17.69 21.25 -22.42
N PRO A 251 17.81 21.89 -23.60
CA PRO A 251 19.10 22.18 -24.22
C PRO A 251 19.99 23.16 -23.46
N GLY A 252 19.40 23.93 -22.54
CA GLY A 252 20.11 24.88 -21.68
C GLY A 252 20.65 24.26 -20.39
N TRP A 253 20.40 22.98 -20.14
CA TRP A 253 20.83 22.34 -18.91
C TRP A 253 22.34 22.15 -18.87
N THR A 254 22.96 22.53 -17.77
CA THR A 254 24.36 22.25 -17.45
C THR A 254 24.47 21.87 -15.97
N PRO A 255 25.50 21.17 -15.51
CA PRO A 255 25.67 20.84 -14.09
C PRO A 255 25.61 22.09 -13.18
N ALA A 256 26.25 23.20 -13.60
CA ALA A 256 26.26 24.46 -12.84
C ALA A 256 24.91 25.19 -12.86
N GLY A 257 24.04 24.85 -13.81
CA GLY A 257 22.79 25.58 -14.02
C GLY A 257 22.97 27.03 -14.51
N SER A 258 21.94 27.80 -14.27
CA SER A 258 21.92 29.27 -14.45
C SER A 258 21.40 29.94 -13.18
N LEU A 259 21.38 31.27 -13.15
CA LEU A 259 20.81 32.03 -12.03
C LEU A 259 19.47 32.62 -12.44
N ASP A 260 18.52 32.60 -11.53
CA ASP A 260 17.26 33.33 -11.66
C ASP A 260 17.49 34.85 -11.38
N GLY A 261 16.42 35.65 -11.51
CA GLY A 261 16.49 37.11 -11.27
C GLY A 261 16.83 37.52 -9.82
N SER A 262 16.81 36.57 -8.89
CA SER A 262 17.16 36.74 -7.46
C SER A 262 18.54 36.16 -7.11
N GLY A 263 19.22 35.55 -8.07
CA GLY A 263 20.56 34.97 -7.89
C GLY A 263 20.52 33.53 -7.35
N ASN A 264 19.40 32.85 -7.35
CA ASN A 264 19.30 31.45 -6.98
C ASN A 264 19.63 30.53 -8.17
N ALA A 265 20.14 29.34 -7.87
CA ALA A 265 20.41 28.33 -8.90
C ALA A 265 19.11 27.77 -9.49
N ILE A 266 19.10 27.61 -10.82
CA ILE A 266 17.99 27.05 -11.57
C ILE A 266 18.51 26.24 -12.75
N TRP A 267 17.79 25.18 -13.14
CA TRP A 267 18.15 24.30 -14.27
C TRP A 267 17.01 24.22 -15.27
N ASP A 268 17.36 23.91 -16.50
CA ASP A 268 16.42 23.77 -17.61
C ASP A 268 15.72 22.40 -17.56
N TYR A 269 14.57 22.34 -16.86
CA TYR A 269 13.66 21.20 -16.80
C TYR A 269 12.30 21.61 -17.39
N PRO A 270 12.07 21.31 -18.68
CA PRO A 270 10.88 21.81 -19.40
C PRO A 270 9.55 21.42 -18.79
N PHE A 271 9.45 20.21 -18.23
CA PHE A 271 8.20 19.75 -17.62
C PHE A 271 7.94 20.43 -16.28
N VAL A 272 8.99 20.63 -15.48
CA VAL A 272 8.86 21.36 -14.19
C VAL A 272 8.39 22.80 -14.44
N ALA A 273 8.97 23.49 -15.42
CA ALA A 273 8.50 24.82 -15.83
C ALA A 273 7.04 24.79 -16.34
N GLY A 274 6.65 23.72 -17.03
CA GLY A 274 5.26 23.47 -17.44
C GLY A 274 4.30 23.27 -16.26
N LEU A 275 4.73 22.57 -15.21
CA LEU A 275 3.97 22.42 -13.97
C LEU A 275 3.80 23.75 -13.22
N GLU A 276 4.84 24.58 -13.16
CA GLU A 276 4.76 25.92 -12.56
C GLU A 276 3.74 26.80 -13.30
N GLN A 277 3.77 26.79 -14.63
CA GLN A 277 2.76 27.50 -15.43
C GLN A 277 1.36 26.95 -15.21
N LEU A 278 1.23 25.63 -15.08
CA LEU A 278 -0.05 24.98 -14.82
C LEU A 278 -0.58 25.31 -13.42
N ALA A 279 0.31 25.41 -12.42
CA ALA A 279 -0.06 25.89 -11.07
C ALA A 279 -0.60 27.33 -11.12
N ASN A 280 0.02 28.23 -11.90
CA ASN A 280 -0.46 29.59 -12.11
C ASN A 280 -1.86 29.61 -12.74
N ASP A 281 -2.07 28.80 -13.77
CA ASP A 281 -3.34 28.69 -14.46
C ASP A 281 -4.47 28.17 -13.58
N VAL A 282 -4.19 27.09 -12.83
CA VAL A 282 -5.13 26.50 -11.87
C VAL A 282 -5.46 27.50 -10.75
N ARG A 283 -4.46 28.19 -10.20
CA ARG A 283 -4.68 29.23 -9.20
C ARG A 283 -5.59 30.34 -9.76
N SER A 284 -5.34 30.78 -10.99
CA SER A 284 -6.15 31.78 -11.64
C SER A 284 -7.61 31.36 -11.82
N VAL A 285 -7.84 30.11 -12.17
CA VAL A 285 -9.20 29.53 -12.27
C VAL A 285 -9.90 29.54 -10.91
N LEU A 286 -9.22 29.04 -9.87
CA LEU A 286 -9.79 28.94 -8.52
C LEU A 286 -10.12 30.34 -7.97
N ASP A 287 -9.18 31.28 -8.03
CA ASP A 287 -9.34 32.65 -7.50
C ASP A 287 -10.44 33.40 -8.23
N ALA A 288 -10.51 33.27 -9.57
CA ALA A 288 -11.57 33.92 -10.37
C ALA A 288 -12.98 33.47 -10.01
N GLN A 289 -13.11 32.25 -9.46
CA GLN A 289 -14.37 31.69 -8.98
C GLN A 289 -14.58 31.88 -7.47
N GLY A 290 -13.72 32.63 -6.79
CA GLY A 290 -13.81 32.90 -5.36
C GLY A 290 -13.23 31.84 -4.45
N PHE A 291 -12.55 30.86 -5.00
CA PHE A 291 -11.90 29.77 -4.25
C PHE A 291 -10.44 30.12 -3.94
N THR A 292 -10.23 31.20 -3.20
CA THR A 292 -8.88 31.62 -2.77
C THR A 292 -8.30 30.68 -1.73
N LYS A 293 -6.98 30.50 -1.76
CA LYS A 293 -6.29 29.61 -0.79
C LYS A 293 -6.46 30.10 0.65
N ASN A 294 -6.62 29.15 1.56
CA ASN A 294 -6.69 29.43 2.98
C ASN A 294 -5.92 28.36 3.78
N LEU A 295 -4.77 28.75 4.30
CA LEU A 295 -3.90 27.87 5.06
C LEU A 295 -4.48 27.49 6.42
N SER A 296 -5.27 28.34 7.05
CA SER A 296 -5.86 28.07 8.39
C SER A 296 -6.98 27.05 8.33
N THR A 297 -7.74 27.00 7.24
CA THR A 297 -8.82 26.02 7.01
C THR A 297 -8.40 24.89 6.10
N LEU A 298 -7.17 24.89 5.61
CA LEU A 298 -6.64 23.93 4.64
C LEU A 298 -7.56 23.78 3.43
N SER A 299 -7.92 24.86 2.78
CA SER A 299 -8.85 24.86 1.65
C SER A 299 -8.31 25.60 0.44
N ASN A 300 -8.68 25.12 -0.74
CA ASN A 300 -8.31 25.64 -2.05
C ASN A 300 -6.78 25.70 -2.28
N MET A 301 -6.08 24.71 -1.71
CA MET A 301 -4.63 24.58 -1.84
C MET A 301 -4.28 23.83 -3.12
N ILE A 302 -3.07 24.03 -3.61
CA ILE A 302 -2.53 23.37 -4.81
C ILE A 302 -1.22 22.69 -4.45
N SER A 303 -1.02 21.47 -4.97
CA SER A 303 0.23 20.73 -4.90
C SER A 303 0.44 19.90 -6.17
N TYR A 304 1.56 19.26 -6.23
CA TYR A 304 1.91 18.15 -7.13
C TYR A 304 2.34 16.99 -6.24
N SER A 305 2.23 15.74 -6.70
CA SER A 305 2.75 14.58 -5.97
C SER A 305 3.91 13.95 -6.73
N ALA A 306 5.13 14.19 -6.30
CA ALA A 306 6.31 13.56 -6.89
C ALA A 306 6.47 12.11 -6.41
N ASP A 307 7.22 11.31 -7.14
CA ASP A 307 7.58 9.95 -6.72
C ASP A 307 8.50 9.98 -5.48
N TRP A 308 8.38 8.96 -4.64
CA TRP A 308 9.19 8.82 -3.42
C TRP A 308 10.70 8.87 -3.68
N SER A 309 11.12 8.55 -4.88
CA SER A 309 12.53 8.38 -5.23
C SER A 309 13.20 9.64 -5.79
N ASP A 310 12.43 10.71 -6.10
CA ASP A 310 13.00 11.92 -6.72
C ASP A 310 12.43 13.26 -6.20
N TRP A 311 11.44 13.26 -5.32
CA TRP A 311 10.84 14.48 -4.78
C TRP A 311 11.85 15.47 -4.18
N MET A 312 12.99 14.96 -3.68
CA MET A 312 14.06 15.73 -3.01
C MET A 312 15.20 16.09 -3.94
N GLY A 313 15.30 15.51 -5.13
CA GLY A 313 16.36 15.70 -6.09
C GLY A 313 16.63 14.46 -6.92
N TYR A 314 17.29 14.60 -8.05
CA TYR A 314 17.51 13.51 -9.01
C TYR A 314 18.98 13.38 -9.43
N GLN A 315 19.45 12.15 -9.54
CA GLN A 315 20.76 11.79 -10.06
C GLN A 315 20.64 11.41 -11.53
N HIS A 316 21.11 12.29 -12.41
CA HIS A 316 21.07 11.98 -13.84
C HIS A 316 22.10 10.93 -14.23
N PRO A 317 21.74 9.88 -14.94
CA PRO A 317 22.68 8.91 -15.45
C PRO A 317 23.84 9.59 -16.21
N GLY A 318 25.08 9.29 -15.83
CA GLY A 318 26.28 9.84 -16.46
C GLY A 318 26.61 11.30 -16.13
N ALA A 319 25.87 11.95 -15.22
CA ALA A 319 26.15 13.33 -14.84
C ALA A 319 26.86 13.47 -13.46
N ASN A 320 27.14 12.37 -12.79
CA ASN A 320 28.00 12.29 -11.61
C ASN A 320 27.63 13.27 -10.49
N GLY A 321 26.34 13.34 -10.13
CA GLY A 321 25.85 14.23 -9.10
C GLY A 321 24.34 14.14 -8.92
N GLN A 322 23.81 14.99 -8.03
CA GLN A 322 22.38 15.15 -7.77
C GLN A 322 21.96 16.61 -7.85
N TRP A 323 20.82 16.84 -8.46
CA TRP A 323 20.20 18.16 -8.67
C TRP A 323 18.84 18.21 -8.03
N PRO A 324 18.52 19.27 -7.24
CA PRO A 324 17.19 19.47 -6.65
C PRO A 324 16.22 20.04 -7.72
N HIS A 325 15.87 19.21 -8.69
CA HIS A 325 15.21 19.56 -9.94
C HIS A 325 13.77 20.09 -9.74
N LEU A 326 13.09 19.71 -8.65
CA LEU A 326 11.75 20.15 -8.31
C LEU A 326 11.71 21.39 -7.40
N ASP A 327 12.85 21.92 -6.94
CA ASP A 327 12.87 23.01 -5.97
C ASP A 327 12.21 24.30 -6.50
N SER A 328 12.31 24.60 -7.79
CA SER A 328 11.62 25.75 -8.38
C SER A 328 10.10 25.60 -8.30
N LEU A 329 9.59 24.40 -8.51
CA LEU A 329 8.17 24.07 -8.32
C LEU A 329 7.78 24.19 -6.84
N TRP A 330 8.57 23.59 -5.94
CA TRP A 330 8.30 23.64 -4.50
C TRP A 330 8.34 25.05 -3.94
N ALA A 331 9.21 25.91 -4.46
CA ALA A 331 9.30 27.31 -4.09
C ALA A 331 8.18 28.20 -4.70
N SER A 332 7.52 27.74 -5.76
CA SER A 332 6.46 28.50 -6.44
C SER A 332 5.38 28.99 -5.47
N PRO A 333 4.95 30.27 -5.54
CA PRO A 333 3.92 30.83 -4.66
C PRO A 333 2.54 30.18 -4.86
N ASN A 334 2.34 29.47 -5.97
CA ASN A 334 1.10 28.77 -6.31
C ASN A 334 1.12 27.29 -5.97
N ILE A 335 2.21 26.78 -5.42
CA ILE A 335 2.29 25.49 -4.74
C ILE A 335 2.25 25.74 -3.23
N ASP A 336 1.33 25.13 -2.54
CA ASP A 336 1.05 25.42 -1.12
C ASP A 336 1.63 24.37 -0.18
N ILE A 337 1.88 23.17 -0.67
CA ILE A 337 2.43 22.00 0.06
C ILE A 337 3.42 21.29 -0.86
N VAL A 338 4.48 20.74 -0.29
CA VAL A 338 5.38 19.80 -0.98
C VAL A 338 4.76 18.42 -0.87
N GLY A 339 4.20 17.92 -1.97
CA GLY A 339 3.51 16.63 -2.02
C GLY A 339 4.40 15.55 -2.63
N PHE A 340 4.41 14.37 -2.04
CA PHE A 340 5.02 13.19 -2.66
C PHE A 340 4.36 11.90 -2.19
N ASP A 341 4.53 10.84 -2.98
CA ASP A 341 4.01 9.51 -2.69
C ASP A 341 5.04 8.79 -1.83
N ASN A 342 4.76 8.69 -0.53
CA ASN A 342 5.73 8.23 0.46
C ASN A 342 5.74 6.70 0.57
N TYR A 343 6.48 6.06 -0.32
CA TYR A 343 6.75 4.63 -0.30
C TYR A 343 8.19 4.31 0.16
N LEU A 344 8.73 5.16 1.04
CA LEU A 344 10.05 4.94 1.62
C LEU A 344 10.10 3.63 2.40
N PRO A 345 11.16 2.81 2.20
CA PRO A 345 11.34 1.57 2.95
C PRO A 345 11.39 1.80 4.47
N LEU A 346 10.73 0.97 5.26
CA LEU A 346 10.72 1.02 6.72
C LEU A 346 11.42 -0.18 7.38
N SER A 347 11.80 -1.19 6.60
CA SER A 347 12.51 -2.36 7.08
C SER A 347 13.43 -2.93 5.99
N ASP A 348 14.43 -3.68 6.39
CA ASP A 348 15.31 -4.44 5.50
C ASP A 348 15.47 -5.88 6.01
N TRP A 349 14.35 -6.44 6.40
CA TRP A 349 14.23 -7.72 7.06
C TRP A 349 14.42 -8.88 6.09
N THR A 350 15.36 -9.77 6.38
CA THR A 350 15.59 -10.98 5.56
C THR A 350 14.79 -12.18 6.05
N THR A 351 14.82 -13.28 5.31
CA THR A 351 14.15 -14.55 5.69
C THR A 351 14.85 -15.31 6.80
N GLY A 352 16.07 -14.96 7.17
CA GLY A 352 16.88 -15.73 8.10
C GLY A 352 17.51 -14.88 9.20
N VAL A 353 18.05 -15.56 10.20
CA VAL A 353 18.78 -14.95 11.33
C VAL A 353 20.12 -14.31 10.91
N GLY A 354 20.51 -14.44 9.65
CA GLY A 354 21.76 -13.85 9.13
C GLY A 354 21.61 -12.44 8.56
N GLY A 355 20.39 -11.89 8.51
CA GLY A 355 20.18 -10.52 8.05
C GLY A 355 20.69 -9.49 9.05
N LEU A 356 21.15 -8.33 8.58
CA LEU A 356 21.74 -7.29 9.42
C LEU A 356 20.77 -6.82 10.51
N ASP A 357 19.49 -6.67 10.22
CA ASP A 357 18.53 -6.19 11.20
C ASP A 357 18.25 -7.19 12.33
N VAL A 358 18.42 -8.49 12.06
CA VAL A 358 18.39 -9.54 13.08
C VAL A 358 19.72 -9.59 13.83
N LEU A 359 20.83 -9.56 13.12
CA LEU A 359 22.18 -9.56 13.73
C LEU A 359 22.38 -8.36 14.61
N ASN A 360 21.91 -7.20 14.20
CA ASN A 360 21.91 -5.98 14.99
C ASN A 360 21.22 -6.14 16.34
N TRP A 361 20.27 -7.05 16.43
CA TRP A 361 19.58 -7.37 17.68
C TRP A 361 20.29 -8.48 18.49
N LEU A 362 20.76 -9.53 17.81
CA LEU A 362 21.21 -10.78 18.46
C LEU A 362 22.65 -10.74 18.94
N GLU A 363 23.53 -9.97 18.28
CA GLU A 363 24.94 -9.92 18.60
C GLU A 363 25.30 -8.65 19.36
N PRO A 364 25.48 -8.73 20.70
CA PRO A 364 26.07 -7.63 21.44
C PRO A 364 27.47 -7.38 20.87
N ALA A 365 27.71 -6.19 20.37
CA ALA A 365 29.00 -5.82 19.88
C ALA A 365 30.07 -6.01 20.97
N PRO A 366 31.23 -6.57 20.63
CA PRO A 366 32.37 -6.61 21.52
C PRO A 366 32.71 -5.16 21.91
N SER A 367 32.96 -4.93 23.17
CA SER A 367 33.25 -3.66 23.84
C SER A 367 33.21 -2.43 22.93
N GLY A 368 32.11 -1.93 22.69
CA GLY A 368 31.87 -0.87 21.73
C GLY A 368 30.68 -1.09 20.88
N ALA A 369 29.78 -1.99 21.38
CA ALA A 369 28.50 -1.71 20.96
C ALA A 369 27.80 -2.51 19.90
N TRP A 370 27.70 -3.80 20.03
CA TRP A 370 26.75 -4.49 19.17
C TRP A 370 25.70 -5.34 19.95
N PRO A 371 24.42 -5.21 19.75
CA PRO A 371 23.85 -4.11 19.00
C PRO A 371 24.21 -2.82 19.72
N PRO A 372 24.85 -1.86 19.06
CA PRO A 372 25.02 -0.57 19.70
C PRO A 372 23.63 -0.05 20.05
N PRO A 373 23.47 0.62 21.19
CA PRO A 373 22.25 1.33 21.46
C PRO A 373 21.94 2.24 20.26
N PRO A 374 20.69 2.49 19.92
CA PRO A 374 20.30 3.32 18.76
C PRO A 374 21.09 4.62 18.65
N SER A 375 21.52 5.18 19.79
CA SER A 375 22.37 6.40 19.82
C SER A 375 23.80 6.21 19.29
N THR A 376 24.37 5.02 19.34
CA THR A 376 25.71 4.72 18.81
C THR A 376 25.70 4.18 17.39
N MET A 377 24.57 3.64 16.96
CA MET A 377 24.32 3.28 15.59
C MET A 377 23.80 4.45 14.75
N SER A 378 23.54 5.59 15.35
CA SER A 378 23.01 6.75 14.66
C SER A 378 23.88 7.19 13.48
N GLY A 379 25.18 6.98 13.54
CA GLY A 379 26.10 7.27 12.42
C GLY A 379 25.91 6.35 11.21
N LEU A 380 25.39 5.13 11.43
CA LEU A 380 25.03 4.18 10.37
C LEU A 380 23.51 4.10 10.16
N GLY A 381 22.71 4.72 11.04
CA GLY A 381 21.26 4.67 10.99
C GLY A 381 20.66 3.27 11.17
N LEU A 382 21.42 2.31 11.72
CA LEU A 382 20.97 0.93 11.82
C LEU A 382 20.21 0.68 13.12
N THR A 383 19.03 0.07 13.02
CA THR A 383 18.29 -0.44 14.16
C THR A 383 18.09 -1.93 14.01
N GLY A 384 18.31 -2.67 15.10
CA GLY A 384 18.03 -4.10 15.16
C GLY A 384 16.65 -4.37 15.74
N SER A 385 16.05 -5.48 15.34
CA SER A 385 14.81 -5.99 15.93
C SER A 385 14.76 -7.51 15.84
N PRO A 386 14.18 -8.21 16.83
CA PRO A 386 13.95 -9.66 16.74
C PRO A 386 12.80 -10.00 15.79
N THR A 387 12.05 -9.02 15.31
CA THR A 387 10.88 -9.23 14.46
C THR A 387 10.61 -8.00 13.60
N ILE A 388 10.11 -8.22 12.38
CA ILE A 388 9.65 -7.15 11.50
C ILE A 388 8.36 -6.48 12.03
N TYR A 389 7.61 -7.15 12.90
CA TYR A 389 6.33 -6.70 13.47
C TYR A 389 6.50 -5.79 14.70
N SER A 390 7.57 -5.04 14.77
CA SER A 390 7.87 -4.12 15.89
C SER A 390 7.58 -2.68 15.49
N ILE A 391 6.58 -2.05 16.10
CA ILE A 391 6.27 -0.62 15.87
C ILE A 391 7.49 0.26 16.15
N PRO A 392 8.24 0.13 17.29
CA PRO A 392 9.44 0.93 17.51
C PRO A 392 10.53 0.76 16.42
N TYR A 393 10.67 -0.45 15.87
CA TYR A 393 11.58 -0.72 14.77
C TYR A 393 11.15 0.01 13.50
N LEU A 394 9.88 -0.12 13.12
CA LEU A 394 9.32 0.57 11.95
C LEU A 394 9.41 2.09 12.11
N GLN A 395 9.12 2.62 13.31
CA GLN A 395 9.20 4.05 13.61
C GLN A 395 10.64 4.59 13.55
N ALA A 396 11.63 3.81 13.92
CA ALA A 396 13.04 4.21 13.84
C ALA A 396 13.49 4.53 12.41
N ASN A 397 12.77 4.00 11.40
CA ASN A 397 13.09 4.13 9.99
C ASN A 397 12.21 5.15 9.24
N ILE A 398 11.21 5.75 9.88
CA ILE A 398 10.23 6.63 9.22
C ILE A 398 10.87 7.87 8.59
N GLU A 399 11.78 8.54 9.29
CA GLU A 399 12.49 9.69 8.73
C GLU A 399 13.71 9.27 7.89
N GLY A 400 14.12 8.01 8.01
CA GLY A 400 15.20 7.42 7.23
C GLY A 400 16.57 8.09 7.45
N GLY A 401 17.42 8.01 6.45
CA GLY A 401 18.74 8.59 6.27
C GLY A 401 19.57 8.94 7.49
N GLU A 402 19.16 9.87 8.30
CA GLU A 402 19.88 10.35 9.48
C GLU A 402 20.04 9.29 10.57
N LYS A 403 19.08 8.39 10.73
CA LYS A 403 19.06 7.38 11.79
C LYS A 403 19.18 5.97 11.27
N TYR A 404 18.83 5.75 10.02
CA TYR A 404 18.85 4.46 9.38
C TYR A 404 19.33 4.59 7.94
N ASN A 405 20.53 4.11 7.66
CA ASN A 405 21.11 4.15 6.33
C ASN A 405 20.72 2.89 5.53
N TRP A 406 19.73 3.04 4.68
CA TRP A 406 19.22 1.96 3.83
C TRP A 406 19.96 1.83 2.52
N TYR A 407 20.77 2.81 2.19
CA TYR A 407 21.46 2.87 0.93
C TYR A 407 22.78 2.13 1.07
N TYR A 408 23.09 1.40 0.04
CA TYR A 408 24.28 0.58 -0.01
C TYR A 408 25.27 1.20 -0.97
N ASN A 409 26.52 1.18 -0.58
CA ASN A 409 27.59 1.38 -1.52
C ASN A 409 27.66 0.12 -2.39
N ASP A 410 27.75 0.27 -3.69
CA ASP A 410 27.82 -0.81 -4.64
C ASP A 410 29.22 -1.48 -4.65
N SER A 411 29.64 -2.00 -3.50
CA SER A 411 30.88 -2.74 -3.36
C SER A 411 30.84 -4.11 -4.06
N VAL A 412 29.62 -4.61 -4.35
CA VAL A 412 29.40 -5.91 -4.97
C VAL A 412 29.32 -5.80 -6.49
N SER A 413 28.64 -4.79 -7.01
CA SER A 413 28.44 -4.62 -8.44
C SER A 413 29.43 -3.65 -9.13
N GLY A 414 30.33 -3.05 -8.39
CA GLY A 414 31.37 -2.22 -9.00
C GLY A 414 31.54 -0.84 -8.40
N GLY A 415 30.89 -0.57 -7.31
CA GLY A 415 31.15 0.65 -6.52
C GLY A 415 30.27 1.83 -6.86
N GLU A 416 29.01 1.56 -7.25
CA GLU A 416 28.15 2.68 -7.61
C GLU A 416 27.38 3.24 -6.43
N GLY A 417 26.57 2.60 -5.76
CA GLY A 417 25.70 3.08 -4.68
C GLY A 417 25.81 4.57 -4.37
N LEU A 418 26.82 4.95 -3.64
CA LEU A 418 27.18 6.32 -3.36
C LEU A 418 28.39 6.80 -4.15
N ASP A 419 28.85 6.01 -5.11
CA ASP A 419 29.99 6.37 -5.93
C ASP A 419 29.63 7.58 -6.81
N PRO A 420 30.45 8.63 -6.78
CA PRO A 420 30.31 9.76 -7.68
C PRO A 420 30.33 9.40 -9.17
N ASN A 421 30.95 8.28 -9.53
CA ASN A 421 30.91 7.81 -10.92
C ASN A 421 29.58 7.14 -11.29
N GLY A 422 28.72 6.97 -10.33
CA GLY A 422 27.34 6.53 -10.24
C GLY A 422 26.69 5.98 -11.49
N SER A 423 26.88 4.74 -11.80
CA SER A 423 25.95 4.03 -12.68
C SER A 423 24.67 3.68 -11.95
N ASP A 424 24.75 3.47 -10.63
CA ASP A 424 23.58 3.20 -9.80
C ASP A 424 23.12 4.47 -9.07
N LEU A 425 21.82 4.70 -9.16
CA LEU A 425 21.21 5.80 -8.44
C LEU A 425 20.98 5.41 -6.98
N VAL A 426 21.37 6.27 -6.05
CA VAL A 426 21.13 6.06 -4.61
C VAL A 426 19.67 5.70 -4.34
N VAL A 427 18.76 6.35 -5.02
CA VAL A 427 17.31 6.10 -4.92
C VAL A 427 16.88 4.74 -5.45
N SER A 428 17.67 4.09 -6.29
CA SER A 428 17.37 2.76 -6.85
C SER A 428 17.65 1.64 -5.87
N LEU A 429 18.50 1.86 -4.87
CA LEU A 429 18.93 0.84 -3.91
C LEU A 429 19.38 -0.44 -4.65
N PRO A 430 20.61 -0.49 -5.17
CA PRO A 430 21.07 -1.59 -6.02
C PRO A 430 20.69 -2.96 -5.46
N GLN A 431 20.02 -3.76 -6.25
CA GLN A 431 19.47 -5.05 -5.80
C GLN A 431 20.58 -5.98 -5.30
N SER A 432 21.71 -6.03 -5.99
CA SER A 432 22.85 -6.88 -5.64
C SER A 432 23.40 -6.55 -4.24
N ASP A 433 23.58 -5.27 -3.95
CA ASP A 433 24.14 -4.81 -2.69
C ASP A 433 23.16 -4.97 -1.54
N ARG A 434 21.89 -4.72 -1.82
CA ARG A 434 20.84 -4.94 -0.85
C ARG A 434 20.69 -6.43 -0.50
N LEU A 435 20.70 -7.31 -1.48
CA LEU A 435 20.69 -8.75 -1.25
C LEU A 435 21.93 -9.26 -0.52
N ALA A 436 23.09 -8.63 -0.75
CA ALA A 436 24.34 -8.92 -0.05
C ALA A 436 24.44 -8.25 1.32
N GLN A 437 23.52 -7.36 1.68
CA GLN A 437 23.54 -6.54 2.90
C GLN A 437 24.83 -5.69 3.03
N ALA A 438 25.36 -5.21 1.91
CA ALA A 438 26.58 -4.41 1.83
C ALA A 438 26.28 -2.92 2.08
N ARG A 439 26.23 -2.47 3.33
CA ARG A 439 25.85 -1.11 3.74
C ARG A 439 27.02 -0.20 4.00
N ASN A 440 26.89 1.07 3.59
CA ASN A 440 27.81 2.16 3.89
C ASN A 440 27.08 3.42 4.34
N SER A 441 27.77 4.25 5.10
CA SER A 441 27.26 5.54 5.55
C SER A 441 27.42 6.62 4.48
N TYR A 442 26.47 7.55 4.44
CA TYR A 442 26.59 8.77 3.66
C TYR A 442 27.65 9.70 4.25
N SER A 443 28.41 10.37 3.37
CA SER A 443 29.22 11.51 3.76
C SER A 443 28.34 12.75 4.02
N PRO A 444 28.83 13.77 4.74
CA PRO A 444 28.09 15.03 4.91
C PRO A 444 27.67 15.70 3.60
N ASN A 445 28.47 15.58 2.55
CA ASN A 445 28.14 16.15 1.22
C ASN A 445 27.08 15.35 0.46
N GLN A 446 26.75 14.17 0.91
CA GLN A 446 25.78 13.28 0.28
C GLN A 446 24.42 13.30 0.97
N GLN A 447 24.16 14.21 1.91
CA GLN A 447 22.93 14.27 2.68
C GLN A 447 21.69 14.45 1.78
N LEU A 448 21.79 15.27 0.75
CA LEU A 448 20.70 15.45 -0.22
C LEU A 448 20.38 14.18 -1.01
N LEU A 449 21.30 13.25 -1.11
CA LEU A 449 21.12 11.99 -1.83
C LEU A 449 20.25 11.01 -1.07
N ALA A 450 20.16 11.12 0.23
CA ALA A 450 19.40 10.23 1.05
C ALA A 450 17.92 10.62 1.03
N ASN A 451 17.16 10.08 0.09
CA ASN A 451 15.74 10.35 -0.10
C ASN A 451 14.89 10.09 1.15
N LYS A 452 15.42 9.40 2.15
CA LYS A 452 14.77 9.15 3.43
C LYS A 452 15.08 10.24 4.48
N GLN A 453 15.86 11.24 4.14
CA GLN A 453 16.22 12.32 5.07
C GLN A 453 15.21 13.47 5.06
N LEU A 454 13.97 13.17 5.38
CA LEU A 454 12.85 14.13 5.33
C LEU A 454 13.13 15.39 6.12
N ARG A 455 13.58 15.23 7.35
CA ARG A 455 13.83 16.37 8.28
C ARG A 455 15.02 17.21 7.85
N TRP A 456 16.09 16.58 7.36
CA TRP A 456 17.25 17.32 6.84
C TRP A 456 16.83 18.16 5.64
N TRP A 457 16.14 17.56 4.65
CA TRP A 457 15.68 18.26 3.46
C TRP A 457 14.80 19.46 3.81
N TRP A 458 13.85 19.27 4.72
CA TRP A 458 12.92 20.31 5.13
C TRP A 458 13.61 21.48 5.88
N ASN A 459 14.65 21.19 6.68
CA ASN A 459 15.36 22.14 7.55
C ASN A 459 16.46 22.91 6.84
N ASN A 460 16.88 22.52 5.65
CA ASN A 460 18.03 23.09 4.99
C ASN A 460 17.69 23.75 3.66
N THR A 461 18.57 24.65 3.18
CA THR A 461 18.59 25.11 1.79
C THR A 461 19.30 24.06 0.94
N HIS A 462 19.01 24.03 -0.37
CA HIS A 462 19.52 23.02 -1.26
C HIS A 462 20.45 23.60 -2.30
N GLN A 463 21.45 22.82 -2.68
CA GLN A 463 22.43 23.11 -3.74
C GLN A 463 22.61 21.84 -4.58
N ALA A 464 22.94 21.99 -5.86
CA ALA A 464 23.42 20.85 -6.63
C ALA A 464 24.68 20.30 -5.99
N THR A 465 24.79 18.99 -5.93
CA THR A 465 25.93 18.29 -5.35
C THR A 465 26.50 17.36 -6.41
N TYR A 466 27.68 17.63 -6.91
CA TYR A 466 28.28 16.85 -7.98
C TYR A 466 29.81 16.90 -7.92
N ASP A 467 30.46 15.99 -8.68
CA ASP A 467 31.89 15.97 -8.88
C ASP A 467 32.24 16.79 -10.14
N ASP A 468 32.98 17.86 -9.97
CA ASP A 468 33.44 18.71 -11.07
C ASP A 468 34.83 18.31 -11.60
N GLY A 469 35.39 17.21 -11.10
CA GLY A 469 36.67 16.65 -11.51
C GLY A 469 37.90 17.29 -10.81
N ASP A 470 37.66 18.06 -9.76
CA ASP A 470 38.73 18.67 -8.94
C ASP A 470 39.44 17.70 -7.97
N GLY A 471 38.96 16.47 -7.88
CA GLY A 471 39.47 15.40 -7.03
C GLY A 471 38.88 15.37 -5.62
N ASN A 472 37.94 16.25 -5.29
CA ASN A 472 37.25 16.26 -4.01
C ASN A 472 36.00 15.42 -3.98
N GLY A 473 35.59 14.83 -5.13
CA GLY A 473 34.38 14.04 -5.27
C GLY A 473 33.10 14.91 -5.23
N TRP A 474 32.00 14.36 -4.75
CA TRP A 474 30.76 15.09 -4.70
C TRP A 474 30.78 16.20 -3.64
N ALA A 475 30.59 17.43 -4.08
CA ALA A 475 30.55 18.62 -3.23
C ALA A 475 29.40 19.55 -3.67
N PRO A 476 28.81 20.35 -2.77
CA PRO A 476 27.84 21.37 -3.12
C PRO A 476 28.46 22.44 -4.03
N HIS A 477 27.75 22.82 -5.10
CA HIS A 477 28.20 23.80 -6.07
C HIS A 477 27.16 24.92 -6.30
N GLY A 478 27.63 26.11 -6.56
CA GLY A 478 26.81 27.29 -6.89
C GLY A 478 26.02 27.84 -5.69
N PRO A 479 25.13 28.82 -5.91
CA PRO A 479 24.24 29.31 -4.86
C PRO A 479 23.12 28.30 -4.57
N PRO A 480 22.40 28.50 -3.43
CA PRO A 480 21.18 27.73 -3.15
C PRO A 480 20.12 27.92 -4.23
N THR A 481 19.18 26.97 -4.30
CA THR A 481 17.93 27.08 -5.07
C THR A 481 16.97 28.11 -4.47
N GLN A 482 15.79 28.23 -5.05
CA GLN A 482 14.71 29.08 -4.52
C GLN A 482 14.05 28.51 -3.26
N TRP A 483 14.29 27.25 -2.90
CA TRP A 483 13.72 26.65 -1.70
C TRP A 483 14.15 27.39 -0.43
N ILE A 484 13.18 27.75 0.38
CA ILE A 484 13.40 28.33 1.71
C ILE A 484 13.05 27.26 2.75
N ALA A 485 14.03 26.93 3.58
CA ALA A 485 13.87 25.93 4.64
C ALA A 485 12.60 26.21 5.48
N GLN A 486 11.82 25.19 5.76
CA GLN A 486 10.59 25.22 6.56
C GLN A 486 9.49 26.17 6.04
N SER A 487 9.55 26.62 4.80
CA SER A 487 8.56 27.56 4.24
C SER A 487 7.21 26.94 3.97
N LYS A 488 7.14 25.62 3.74
CA LYS A 488 5.91 24.87 3.46
C LYS A 488 5.95 23.52 4.17
N SER A 489 4.77 22.99 4.49
CA SER A 489 4.65 21.61 4.98
C SER A 489 4.90 20.60 3.87
N LEU A 490 5.36 19.41 4.25
CA LEU A 490 5.33 18.20 3.43
C LEU A 490 3.96 17.52 3.56
N ALA A 491 3.54 16.73 2.59
CA ALA A 491 2.39 15.83 2.71
C ALA A 491 2.67 14.51 1.97
N PHE A 492 2.35 13.40 2.61
CA PHE A 492 2.41 12.08 2.00
C PHE A 492 1.12 11.87 1.20
N ILE A 493 1.11 12.38 -0.02
CA ILE A 493 -0.09 12.31 -0.86
C ILE A 493 -0.56 10.87 -0.97
N GLU A 494 0.34 9.95 -1.28
CA GLU A 494 0.13 8.52 -1.10
C GLU A 494 1.07 7.99 -0.01
N TYR A 495 0.61 7.01 0.76
CA TYR A 495 1.47 6.16 1.58
C TYR A 495 0.79 4.82 1.83
N GLY A 496 1.59 3.84 2.18
CA GLY A 496 1.13 2.48 2.42
C GLY A 496 2.19 1.47 2.04
N LEU A 497 1.78 0.24 1.81
CA LEU A 497 2.64 -0.86 1.38
C LEU A 497 1.77 -1.99 0.80
N PRO A 498 2.34 -2.89 -0.02
CA PRO A 498 1.63 -4.10 -0.39
C PRO A 498 1.39 -4.95 0.87
N ALA A 499 0.15 -5.38 1.09
CA ALA A 499 -0.22 -6.19 2.26
C ALA A 499 0.27 -7.65 2.10
N CYS A 500 1.57 -7.81 1.91
CA CYS A 500 2.24 -9.10 1.76
C CYS A 500 3.48 -9.18 2.65
N ASP A 501 4.00 -10.40 2.77
CA ASP A 501 5.20 -10.68 3.57
C ASP A 501 6.34 -9.73 3.19
N LYS A 502 6.91 -9.08 4.19
CA LYS A 502 7.97 -8.07 4.04
C LYS A 502 7.61 -6.85 3.19
N GLY A 503 6.32 -6.50 3.11
CA GLY A 503 5.84 -5.33 2.38
C GLY A 503 6.55 -4.03 2.76
N SER A 504 6.95 -3.87 4.01
CA SER A 504 7.68 -2.71 4.50
C SER A 504 9.14 -2.61 4.01
N ASN A 505 9.71 -3.69 3.41
CA ASN A 505 11.04 -3.63 2.80
C ASN A 505 11.06 -2.82 1.51
N GLN A 506 10.01 -2.91 0.72
CA GLN A 506 9.82 -2.14 -0.52
C GLN A 506 8.35 -1.77 -0.67
N PRO A 507 7.89 -0.73 0.03
CA PRO A 507 6.48 -0.31 -0.01
C PRO A 507 5.99 0.10 -1.40
N ASN A 508 6.90 0.51 -2.29
CA ASN A 508 6.62 0.92 -3.66
C ASN A 508 6.42 -0.24 -4.66
N ILE A 509 6.64 -1.49 -4.24
CA ILE A 509 6.57 -2.65 -5.15
C ILE A 509 5.25 -3.38 -4.97
N PHE A 510 4.51 -3.55 -6.07
CA PHE A 510 3.23 -4.23 -6.09
C PHE A 510 3.25 -5.40 -7.06
N PHE A 511 2.56 -6.48 -6.70
CA PHE A 511 2.35 -7.62 -7.58
C PHE A 511 1.14 -7.37 -8.47
N ASP A 512 1.38 -7.09 -9.75
CA ASP A 512 0.34 -6.89 -10.77
C ASP A 512 0.67 -7.71 -12.02
N ALA A 513 0.06 -8.89 -12.15
CA ALA A 513 0.38 -9.85 -13.22
C ALA A 513 0.18 -9.30 -14.66
N LYS A 514 -0.57 -8.21 -14.85
CA LYS A 514 -0.73 -7.59 -16.17
C LYS A 514 0.36 -6.58 -16.49
N SER A 515 1.03 -6.02 -15.47
CA SER A 515 2.00 -4.93 -15.62
C SER A 515 3.43 -5.45 -15.73
N VAL A 516 4.21 -4.82 -16.56
CA VAL A 516 5.66 -5.04 -16.64
C VAL A 516 6.41 -4.51 -15.39
N GLU A 517 5.75 -3.70 -14.56
CA GLU A 517 6.28 -3.20 -13.29
C GLU A 517 5.99 -4.14 -12.11
N SER A 518 5.36 -5.29 -12.38
CA SER A 518 4.99 -6.24 -11.34
C SER A 518 6.22 -6.78 -10.59
N GLY A 519 6.14 -6.78 -9.27
CA GLY A 519 7.22 -7.28 -8.41
C GLY A 519 6.73 -7.63 -7.02
N THR A 520 7.66 -8.04 -6.18
CA THR A 520 7.43 -8.27 -4.74
C THR A 520 8.58 -7.68 -3.95
N PRO A 521 8.33 -7.24 -2.70
CA PRO A 521 9.37 -6.78 -1.82
C PRO A 521 10.49 -7.81 -1.65
N TYR A 522 11.72 -7.36 -1.44
CA TYR A 522 12.86 -8.26 -1.22
C TYR A 522 12.59 -9.23 -0.08
N TRP A 523 13.03 -10.46 -0.29
CA TRP A 523 12.88 -11.62 0.62
C TRP A 523 11.44 -12.01 0.95
N SER A 524 10.43 -11.47 0.24
CA SER A 524 9.05 -11.92 0.41
C SER A 524 8.91 -13.40 0.13
N ILE A 525 8.13 -14.06 0.97
CA ILE A 525 7.78 -15.46 0.77
C ILE A 525 6.73 -15.55 -0.33
N TRP A 526 6.93 -16.48 -1.24
CA TRP A 526 6.02 -16.78 -2.33
C TRP A 526 5.28 -18.07 -2.05
N GLN A 527 3.97 -18.05 -2.25
CA GLN A 527 3.15 -19.25 -2.18
C GLN A 527 2.99 -19.82 -3.58
N PRO A 528 3.34 -21.10 -3.79
CA PRO A 528 3.07 -21.77 -5.06
C PRO A 528 1.57 -21.86 -5.32
N VAL A 529 1.18 -21.73 -6.60
CA VAL A 529 -0.21 -21.82 -7.01
C VAL A 529 -0.43 -23.06 -7.89
N PRO A 530 -1.61 -23.70 -7.82
CA PRO A 530 -1.95 -24.82 -8.69
C PRO A 530 -1.89 -24.41 -10.17
N GLY A 531 -1.29 -25.25 -10.98
CA GLY A 531 -1.09 -24.95 -12.40
C GLY A 531 0.24 -24.27 -12.74
N GLY A 532 1.08 -24.02 -11.75
CA GLY A 532 2.40 -23.41 -11.89
C GLY A 532 2.38 -21.89 -11.61
N GLY A 533 3.51 -21.37 -11.16
CA GLY A 533 3.66 -20.00 -10.70
C GLY A 533 3.57 -19.85 -9.18
N ALA A 534 3.66 -18.63 -8.72
CA ALA A 534 3.56 -18.30 -7.30
C ALA A 534 2.98 -16.89 -7.11
N ILE A 535 2.42 -16.64 -5.93
CA ILE A 535 1.91 -15.32 -5.49
C ILE A 535 2.59 -14.94 -4.18
N PRO A 536 2.73 -13.63 -3.88
CA PRO A 536 3.25 -13.20 -2.59
C PRO A 536 2.31 -13.64 -1.45
N GLN A 537 2.90 -14.06 -0.33
CA GLN A 537 2.14 -14.40 0.87
C GLN A 537 1.51 -13.12 1.44
N ARG A 538 0.20 -13.13 1.66
CA ARG A 538 -0.52 -12.01 2.28
C ARG A 538 -0.10 -11.83 3.74
N ASP A 539 0.08 -10.57 4.16
CA ASP A 539 0.43 -10.18 5.52
C ASP A 539 -0.28 -8.88 5.94
N ASP A 540 -1.51 -9.01 6.39
CA ASP A 540 -2.31 -7.88 6.87
C ASP A 540 -1.79 -7.33 8.20
N THR A 541 -1.11 -8.15 8.99
CA THR A 541 -0.56 -7.74 10.29
C THR A 541 0.55 -6.71 10.09
N LEU A 542 1.50 -6.99 9.18
CA LEU A 542 2.56 -6.05 8.88
C LEU A 542 2.01 -4.76 8.29
N ALA A 543 1.03 -4.86 7.38
CA ALA A 543 0.39 -3.68 6.81
C ALA A 543 -0.27 -2.81 7.88
N THR A 544 -1.02 -3.40 8.80
CA THR A 544 -1.68 -2.68 9.89
C THR A 544 -0.67 -2.02 10.82
N LEU A 545 0.36 -2.75 11.26
CA LEU A 545 1.39 -2.21 12.16
C LEU A 545 2.21 -1.11 11.51
N THR A 546 2.45 -1.19 10.21
CA THR A 546 3.15 -0.14 9.46
C THR A 546 2.33 1.15 9.39
N LEU A 547 1.05 1.05 9.07
CA LEU A 547 0.14 2.21 9.07
C LEU A 547 0.01 2.83 10.47
N GLU A 548 -0.08 1.98 11.50
CA GLU A 548 -0.08 2.42 12.90
C GLU A 548 1.21 3.15 13.28
N ALA A 549 2.36 2.61 12.91
CA ALA A 549 3.66 3.20 13.18
C ALA A 549 3.79 4.61 12.56
N ILE A 550 3.37 4.77 11.29
CA ILE A 550 3.40 6.05 10.58
C ILE A 550 2.43 7.06 11.23
N TYR A 551 1.19 6.62 11.52
CA TYR A 551 0.18 7.48 12.13
C TYR A 551 0.62 7.98 13.51
N GLN A 552 1.10 7.07 14.39
CA GLN A 552 1.58 7.43 15.71
C GLN A 552 2.73 8.43 15.62
N TYR A 553 3.71 8.16 14.75
CA TYR A 553 4.91 8.98 14.63
C TYR A 553 4.60 10.44 14.26
N TRP A 554 3.76 10.64 13.24
CA TRP A 554 3.51 11.99 12.71
C TRP A 554 2.32 12.70 13.36
N ASN A 555 1.38 11.98 13.93
CA ASN A 555 0.11 12.55 14.41
C ASN A 555 -0.06 12.53 15.93
N LEU A 556 0.56 11.59 16.62
CA LEU A 556 0.42 11.45 18.09
C LEU A 556 1.71 11.77 18.85
N ASP A 557 2.86 11.39 18.33
CA ASP A 557 4.15 11.68 18.95
C ASP A 557 4.53 13.13 18.62
N GLU A 558 5.12 13.86 19.55
CA GLU A 558 5.56 15.25 19.39
C GLU A 558 6.79 15.39 18.45
N ARG A 559 6.78 14.64 17.35
CA ARG A 559 7.90 14.59 16.38
C ARG A 559 7.66 15.45 15.14
N ASN A 560 6.42 15.89 14.95
CA ASN A 560 6.04 16.73 13.84
C ASN A 560 6.32 18.21 14.18
N ALA A 561 7.55 18.64 13.96
CA ALA A 561 8.00 20.00 14.26
C ALA A 561 7.09 21.04 13.59
N ALA A 562 6.86 22.16 14.27
CA ALA A 562 6.18 23.30 13.70
C ALA A 562 7.19 24.32 13.20
N THR A 563 6.87 25.01 12.09
CA THR A 563 7.62 26.16 11.58
C THR A 563 7.43 27.38 12.48
N SER A 564 8.21 28.42 12.26
CA SER A 564 7.98 29.75 12.86
C SER A 564 6.61 30.35 12.52
N SER A 565 5.99 29.91 11.42
CA SER A 565 4.62 30.25 11.02
C SER A 565 3.55 29.38 11.69
N GLY A 566 3.94 28.37 12.50
CA GLY A 566 3.02 27.42 13.13
C GLY A 566 2.61 26.25 12.24
N LEU A 567 3.18 26.11 11.03
CA LEU A 567 2.91 24.98 10.15
C LEU A 567 3.65 23.72 10.63
N PRO A 568 3.01 22.56 10.68
CA PRO A 568 3.71 21.30 10.97
C PRO A 568 4.67 20.96 9.82
N MET A 569 5.72 20.21 10.09
CA MET A 569 6.62 19.70 9.06
C MET A 569 5.84 18.83 8.07
N VAL A 570 5.08 17.87 8.57
CA VAL A 570 4.18 17.03 7.77
C VAL A 570 2.73 17.45 8.02
N GLN A 571 2.04 17.95 6.99
CA GLN A 571 0.60 18.23 7.06
C GLN A 571 -0.17 16.91 6.90
N PHE A 572 -0.25 16.16 7.98
CA PHE A 572 -0.80 14.81 7.98
C PHE A 572 -2.30 14.77 7.61
N ALA A 573 -2.98 15.90 7.70
CA ALA A 573 -4.37 16.05 7.24
C ALA A 573 -4.56 15.82 5.73
N PHE A 574 -3.49 15.88 4.93
CA PHE A 574 -3.51 15.57 3.50
C PHE A 574 -2.78 14.28 3.15
N SER A 575 -2.32 13.53 4.15
CA SER A 575 -1.67 12.24 3.94
C SER A 575 -2.73 11.14 3.81
N CYS A 576 -2.74 10.46 2.67
CA CYS A 576 -3.77 9.50 2.31
C CYS A 576 -3.20 8.10 2.09
N VAL A 577 -3.79 7.10 2.73
CA VAL A 577 -3.45 5.69 2.52
C VAL A 577 -3.92 5.24 1.13
N TRP A 578 -3.08 4.58 0.39
CA TRP A 578 -3.47 3.84 -0.79
C TRP A 578 -3.91 2.44 -0.38
N ASN A 579 -5.19 2.01 -0.46
CA ASN A 579 -6.34 2.74 -0.98
C ASN A 579 -7.65 2.27 -0.31
N TRP A 580 -8.75 2.95 -0.61
CA TRP A 580 -10.12 2.55 -0.31
C TRP A 580 -10.91 2.41 -1.61
N ASP A 581 -11.70 1.34 -1.77
CA ASP A 581 -12.47 1.10 -2.98
C ASP A 581 -13.89 1.67 -2.85
N ALA A 582 -14.41 2.29 -3.91
CA ALA A 582 -15.77 2.79 -3.95
C ALA A 582 -16.83 1.67 -3.97
N ARG A 583 -16.42 0.42 -4.12
CA ARG A 583 -17.28 -0.76 -4.00
C ARG A 583 -17.35 -1.22 -2.54
N PRO A 584 -18.55 -1.47 -2.00
CA PRO A 584 -18.69 -1.80 -0.58
C PRO A 584 -18.29 -3.25 -0.26
N PHE A 585 -17.66 -3.44 0.89
CA PHE A 585 -17.46 -4.76 1.48
C PHE A 585 -18.78 -5.31 2.06
N PRO A 586 -19.07 -6.62 2.03
CA PRO A 586 -18.26 -7.70 1.45
C PRO A 586 -18.55 -7.99 -0.01
N VAL A 587 -19.44 -7.26 -0.67
CA VAL A 587 -19.78 -7.47 -2.08
C VAL A 587 -18.51 -7.40 -2.92
N PHE A 588 -17.71 -6.36 -2.75
CA PHE A 588 -16.33 -6.37 -3.19
C PHE A 588 -15.43 -6.66 -1.97
N PRO A 589 -14.47 -7.58 -2.06
CA PRO A 589 -14.07 -8.38 -3.24
C PRO A 589 -14.75 -9.77 -3.33
N ILE A 590 -15.68 -10.10 -2.44
CA ILE A 590 -16.14 -11.50 -2.26
C ILE A 590 -17.01 -11.99 -3.42
N LEU A 591 -17.92 -11.16 -3.94
CA LEU A 591 -18.81 -11.56 -5.02
C LEU A 591 -18.17 -11.39 -6.40
N ALA A 592 -17.29 -12.32 -6.75
CA ALA A 592 -16.56 -12.32 -8.02
C ALA A 592 -17.46 -12.27 -9.28
N ALA A 593 -18.73 -12.70 -9.17
CA ALA A 593 -19.66 -12.65 -10.28
C ALA A 593 -20.09 -11.23 -10.68
N GLN A 594 -20.09 -10.28 -9.73
CA GLN A 594 -20.38 -8.86 -9.97
C GLN A 594 -19.13 -8.08 -10.40
N TRP A 595 -17.96 -8.48 -9.87
CA TRP A 595 -16.71 -7.76 -10.07
C TRP A 595 -15.71 -8.63 -10.81
N GLY A 596 -15.27 -8.23 -11.98
CA GLY A 596 -14.32 -9.01 -12.79
C GLY A 596 -12.96 -9.26 -12.10
N ASP A 597 -12.67 -8.54 -11.06
CA ASP A 597 -11.41 -8.62 -10.29
C ASP A 597 -11.54 -9.29 -8.91
N ALA A 598 -12.76 -9.53 -8.40
CA ALA A 598 -12.96 -10.01 -7.04
C ALA A 598 -12.39 -11.42 -6.78
N GLY A 599 -12.36 -12.29 -7.78
CA GLY A 599 -11.74 -13.62 -7.67
C GLY A 599 -10.23 -13.55 -7.38
N ASN A 600 -9.55 -12.54 -7.90
CA ASN A 600 -8.12 -12.34 -7.70
C ASN A 600 -7.79 -11.84 -6.30
N TRP A 601 -8.70 -11.09 -5.69
CA TRP A 601 -8.57 -10.69 -4.29
C TRP A 601 -8.46 -11.91 -3.36
N GLN A 602 -9.32 -12.89 -3.54
CA GLN A 602 -9.34 -14.10 -2.69
C GLN A 602 -8.08 -14.95 -2.83
N THR A 603 -7.41 -14.88 -3.96
CA THR A 603 -6.21 -15.68 -4.27
C THR A 603 -4.90 -14.95 -4.01
N GLY A 604 -4.94 -13.72 -3.51
CA GLY A 604 -3.76 -12.89 -3.31
C GLY A 604 -3.32 -12.08 -4.54
N SER A 605 -4.01 -12.22 -5.68
CA SER A 605 -3.80 -11.38 -6.87
C SER A 605 -4.64 -10.09 -6.82
N TRP A 606 -4.94 -9.64 -5.63
CA TRP A 606 -5.82 -8.53 -5.34
C TRP A 606 -5.26 -7.16 -5.78
N ILE A 607 -3.98 -7.07 -6.03
CA ILE A 607 -3.34 -5.83 -6.47
C ILE A 607 -3.75 -5.47 -7.89
N ASN A 608 -3.91 -6.46 -8.77
CA ASN A 608 -4.19 -6.21 -10.18
C ASN A 608 -5.65 -6.41 -10.58
N GLY A 609 -6.46 -7.07 -9.76
CA GLY A 609 -7.86 -7.35 -10.03
C GLY A 609 -8.18 -8.11 -11.33
N ARG A 610 -7.18 -8.51 -12.13
CA ARG A 610 -7.35 -9.00 -13.50
C ARG A 610 -6.42 -10.14 -13.89
N GLY A 611 -5.66 -10.67 -12.95
CA GLY A 611 -4.89 -11.89 -13.17
C GLY A 611 -5.82 -13.09 -13.46
N PRO A 612 -5.32 -14.18 -14.03
CA PRO A 612 -6.10 -15.40 -14.14
C PRO A 612 -6.59 -15.80 -12.74
N SER A 613 -7.86 -16.13 -12.60
CA SER A 613 -8.35 -16.76 -11.37
C SER A 613 -7.51 -18.01 -11.13
N LEU A 614 -6.73 -17.96 -10.09
CA LEU A 614 -5.93 -19.11 -9.68
C LEU A 614 -6.88 -20.14 -9.08
N PRO A 615 -6.84 -21.40 -9.51
CA PRO A 615 -7.58 -22.43 -8.83
C PRO A 615 -7.15 -22.44 -7.35
N PRO A 616 -8.03 -22.76 -6.42
CA PRO A 616 -7.66 -22.87 -5.02
C PRO A 616 -6.46 -23.81 -4.92
N LEU A 617 -5.49 -23.44 -4.08
CA LEU A 617 -4.34 -24.32 -3.76
C LEU A 617 -4.87 -25.74 -3.55
N ALA A 618 -4.41 -26.68 -4.37
CA ALA A 618 -4.60 -28.08 -4.03
C ALA A 618 -3.82 -28.29 -2.73
N THR A 619 -4.51 -28.14 -1.62
CA THR A 619 -3.97 -28.54 -0.34
C THR A 619 -3.58 -30.01 -0.48
N SER A 620 -2.33 -30.36 -0.16
CA SER A 620 -2.02 -31.74 0.25
C SER A 620 -3.14 -32.18 1.17
N PRO A 621 -3.69 -33.39 1.05
CA PRO A 621 -4.80 -33.80 1.88
C PRO A 621 -4.43 -33.45 3.31
N ALA A 622 -5.24 -32.60 3.93
CA ALA A 622 -5.04 -32.26 5.32
C ALA A 622 -4.97 -33.55 6.09
N PRO A 623 -4.06 -33.69 7.06
CA PRO A 623 -4.14 -34.81 7.97
C PRO A 623 -5.57 -34.81 8.50
N THR A 624 -6.31 -35.91 8.25
CA THR A 624 -7.71 -36.01 8.68
C THR A 624 -7.71 -35.73 10.18
N PRO A 625 -8.23 -34.62 10.68
CA PRO A 625 -8.31 -34.39 12.11
C PRO A 625 -9.08 -35.57 12.69
N SER A 626 -8.64 -36.09 13.83
CA SER A 626 -9.44 -37.03 14.57
C SER A 626 -10.89 -36.53 14.70
N ALA A 627 -11.82 -37.38 15.01
CA ALA A 627 -13.27 -37.24 15.00
C ALA A 627 -13.87 -35.98 15.67
N TYR A 628 -13.08 -34.95 16.03
CA TYR A 628 -13.53 -33.71 16.62
C TYR A 628 -13.86 -32.66 15.55
N PRO A 629 -15.01 -31.98 15.67
CA PRO A 629 -15.37 -30.89 14.75
C PRO A 629 -14.47 -29.68 14.92
N THR A 630 -14.45 -28.82 13.91
CA THR A 630 -13.70 -27.56 13.95
C THR A 630 -14.62 -26.40 14.30
N PHE A 631 -14.18 -25.51 15.17
CA PHE A 631 -14.90 -24.29 15.52
C PHE A 631 -15.14 -23.43 14.27
N PRO A 632 -16.36 -22.95 14.03
CA PRO A 632 -16.70 -22.20 12.83
C PRO A 632 -15.93 -20.88 12.77
N THR A 633 -15.40 -20.56 11.60
CA THR A 633 -14.76 -19.27 11.32
C THR A 633 -15.81 -18.32 10.79
N LEU A 634 -16.11 -17.25 11.52
CA LEU A 634 -17.00 -16.18 11.10
C LEU A 634 -16.21 -14.92 10.73
N THR A 635 -16.69 -14.22 9.71
CA THR A 635 -16.10 -12.96 9.22
C THR A 635 -16.32 -11.78 10.17
N THR A 636 -17.24 -11.90 11.10
CA THR A 636 -17.63 -10.90 12.12
C THR A 636 -16.85 -11.05 13.44
N LEU A 637 -15.74 -11.80 13.45
CA LEU A 637 -14.85 -11.85 14.62
C LEU A 637 -14.36 -10.42 14.92
N GLY A 638 -14.64 -9.93 16.12
CA GLY A 638 -14.24 -8.60 16.55
C GLY A 638 -12.71 -8.44 16.64
N TRP A 639 -12.27 -7.21 16.68
CA TRP A 639 -10.84 -6.84 16.72
C TRP A 639 -10.11 -7.31 18.00
N SER A 640 -10.83 -7.73 19.03
CA SER A 640 -10.24 -8.17 20.29
C SER A 640 -10.25 -9.68 20.42
N THR A 641 -9.10 -10.28 20.26
CA THR A 641 -8.85 -11.65 20.68
C THR A 641 -7.84 -11.66 21.83
N ARG A 642 -8.01 -12.54 22.78
CA ARG A 642 -7.12 -12.65 23.93
C ARG A 642 -6.62 -14.07 24.05
N VAL A 643 -5.29 -14.24 24.06
CA VAL A 643 -4.63 -15.54 24.25
C VAL A 643 -3.76 -15.44 25.51
N LYS A 644 -3.98 -16.33 26.47
CA LYS A 644 -3.23 -16.40 27.73
C LYS A 644 -2.51 -17.72 27.83
N PRO A 645 -1.17 -17.76 27.70
CA PRO A 645 -0.41 -18.97 28.01
C PRO A 645 -0.50 -19.24 29.53
N ARG A 646 -0.69 -20.48 29.89
CA ARG A 646 -0.86 -20.93 31.27
C ARG A 646 0.01 -22.13 31.55
N PHE A 647 0.69 -22.09 32.69
CA PHE A 647 1.38 -23.23 33.32
C PHE A 647 0.74 -23.53 34.68
N SER A 648 1.03 -24.71 35.23
CA SER A 648 0.69 -25.07 36.61
C SER A 648 1.97 -25.47 37.33
N SER A 649 2.30 -24.79 38.43
CA SER A 649 3.52 -25.08 39.19
C SER A 649 3.20 -25.43 40.63
N ASP A 650 3.85 -26.47 41.15
CA ASP A 650 3.92 -26.73 42.57
C ASP A 650 5.10 -25.98 43.16
N VAL A 651 4.86 -25.33 44.27
CA VAL A 651 5.86 -24.58 45.04
C VAL A 651 5.94 -25.20 46.44
N ALA A 652 7.07 -25.73 46.80
CA ALA A 652 7.38 -26.19 48.13
C ALA A 652 8.39 -25.23 48.77
N GLU A 653 7.99 -24.59 49.88
CA GLU A 653 8.88 -23.74 50.67
C GLU A 653 9.51 -24.54 51.79
N HIS A 654 10.81 -24.40 51.94
CA HIS A 654 11.59 -25.09 52.98
C HIS A 654 11.89 -24.13 54.14
N VAL A 655 12.05 -24.65 55.33
CA VAL A 655 12.38 -23.90 56.55
C VAL A 655 13.66 -23.06 56.38
N SER A 656 14.54 -23.43 55.43
CA SER A 656 15.77 -22.72 55.07
C SER A 656 15.52 -21.46 54.22
N GLY A 657 14.28 -21.15 53.87
CA GLY A 657 13.95 -20.05 52.94
C GLY A 657 14.16 -20.37 51.47
N ARG A 658 14.56 -21.63 51.15
CA ARG A 658 14.61 -22.10 49.75
C ARG A 658 13.23 -22.50 49.29
N SER A 659 12.89 -22.21 48.02
CA SER A 659 11.69 -22.72 47.36
C SER A 659 12.11 -23.72 46.26
N THR A 660 11.44 -24.88 46.25
CA THR A 660 11.53 -25.83 45.12
C THR A 660 10.28 -25.67 44.27
N ARG A 661 10.44 -25.52 42.96
CA ARG A 661 9.35 -25.35 42.00
C ARG A 661 9.34 -26.47 40.98
N HIS A 662 8.18 -27.03 40.75
CA HIS A 662 8.00 -28.12 39.77
C HIS A 662 6.83 -27.75 38.87
N SER A 663 7.05 -27.80 37.54
CA SER A 663 5.98 -27.56 36.57
C SER A 663 5.18 -28.86 36.35
N ARG A 664 3.86 -28.78 36.47
CA ARG A 664 2.94 -29.89 36.18
C ARG A 664 2.68 -30.06 34.68
N TYR A 665 2.96 -29.06 33.88
CA TYR A 665 2.75 -29.07 32.45
C TYR A 665 4.09 -29.07 31.72
N ALA A 666 4.27 -30.05 30.84
CA ALA A 666 5.44 -30.16 29.99
C ALA A 666 5.44 -29.06 28.87
N ALA A 667 4.27 -28.54 28.52
CA ALA A 667 4.10 -27.48 27.55
C ALA A 667 3.01 -26.51 28.00
N ALA A 668 3.04 -25.30 27.48
CA ALA A 668 2.02 -24.30 27.75
C ALA A 668 0.63 -24.80 27.35
N ARG A 669 -0.37 -24.41 28.14
CA ARG A 669 -1.77 -24.46 27.77
C ARG A 669 -2.25 -23.05 27.53
N TYR A 670 -3.26 -22.87 26.69
CA TYR A 670 -3.76 -21.56 26.32
C TYR A 670 -5.22 -21.41 26.70
N ASP A 671 -5.53 -20.32 27.36
CA ASP A 671 -6.91 -19.85 27.50
C ASP A 671 -7.15 -18.76 26.44
N VAL A 672 -8.19 -18.95 25.64
CA VAL A 672 -8.51 -18.09 24.49
C VAL A 672 -9.84 -17.42 24.72
N GLN A 673 -9.93 -16.13 24.46
CA GLN A 673 -11.17 -15.38 24.45
C GLN A 673 -11.37 -14.74 23.08
N LEU A 674 -12.51 -15.01 22.46
CA LEU A 674 -12.97 -14.35 21.25
C LEU A 674 -14.12 -13.41 21.59
N THR A 675 -14.20 -12.30 20.86
CA THR A 675 -15.28 -11.32 20.98
C THR A 675 -15.92 -11.16 19.61
N TYR A 676 -17.24 -11.25 19.55
CA TYR A 676 -18.05 -10.96 18.38
C TYR A 676 -18.93 -9.73 18.69
N GLU A 677 -18.57 -8.60 18.13
CA GLU A 677 -19.31 -7.35 18.33
C GLU A 677 -20.60 -7.30 17.50
N LEU A 678 -20.67 -8.14 16.47
CA LEU A 678 -21.82 -8.27 15.60
C LEU A 678 -21.96 -9.71 15.13
N LEU A 679 -23.10 -10.32 15.42
CA LEU A 679 -23.55 -11.60 14.86
C LEU A 679 -24.90 -11.41 14.23
N ARG A 680 -25.02 -11.68 12.97
CA ARG A 680 -26.26 -11.58 12.20
C ARG A 680 -27.10 -12.84 12.37
N SER A 681 -28.40 -12.64 12.52
CA SER A 681 -29.37 -13.72 12.71
C SER A 681 -30.40 -13.79 11.60
N ASP A 682 -30.17 -13.10 10.49
CA ASP A 682 -31.05 -13.13 9.32
C ASP A 682 -30.97 -14.47 8.57
N ALA A 683 -31.90 -14.69 7.64
CA ALA A 683 -32.02 -15.95 6.92
C ALA A 683 -30.84 -16.27 5.96
N VAL A 684 -29.95 -15.32 5.72
CA VAL A 684 -28.82 -15.46 4.81
C VAL A 684 -27.54 -15.76 5.59
N ASP A 685 -27.27 -14.98 6.63
CA ASP A 685 -25.97 -15.03 7.31
C ASP A 685 -25.90 -16.06 8.45
N LEU A 686 -26.98 -16.24 9.22
CA LEU A 686 -27.13 -17.27 10.27
C LEU A 686 -25.93 -17.39 11.23
N GLU A 687 -25.21 -16.28 11.49
CA GLU A 687 -23.95 -16.29 12.24
C GLU A 687 -24.18 -16.60 13.73
N MET A 688 -25.20 -15.99 14.33
CA MET A 688 -25.59 -16.29 15.71
C MET A 688 -26.02 -17.74 15.87
N GLN A 689 -26.86 -18.24 14.95
CA GLN A 689 -27.32 -19.64 14.97
C GLN A 689 -26.14 -20.62 14.78
N THR A 690 -25.15 -20.24 13.97
CA THR A 690 -23.95 -21.07 13.76
C THR A 690 -23.17 -21.25 15.05
N ILE A 691 -22.91 -20.18 15.81
CA ILE A 691 -22.18 -20.28 17.10
C ILE A 691 -23.03 -21.00 18.15
N ALA A 692 -24.30 -20.63 18.28
CA ALA A 692 -25.21 -21.26 19.24
C ALA A 692 -25.39 -22.76 18.96
N GLY A 693 -25.58 -23.13 17.71
CA GLY A 693 -25.70 -24.52 17.25
C GLY A 693 -24.42 -25.32 17.52
N PHE A 694 -23.24 -24.74 17.23
CA PHE A 694 -21.98 -25.38 17.51
C PHE A 694 -21.76 -25.61 19.02
N PHE A 695 -22.09 -24.61 19.84
CA PHE A 695 -22.04 -24.75 21.30
C PHE A 695 -22.93 -25.88 21.83
N ALA A 696 -24.15 -25.97 21.32
CA ALA A 696 -25.08 -27.03 21.66
C ALA A 696 -24.57 -28.40 21.19
N GLN A 697 -23.99 -28.48 19.98
CA GLN A 697 -23.40 -29.73 19.45
C GLN A 697 -22.25 -30.22 20.33
N MET A 698 -21.45 -29.31 20.88
CA MET A 698 -20.34 -29.65 21.80
C MET A 698 -20.84 -29.99 23.20
N SER A 699 -22.11 -29.82 23.50
CA SER A 699 -22.67 -30.01 24.84
C SER A 699 -21.94 -29.12 25.87
N GLY A 700 -21.81 -27.82 25.53
CA GLY A 700 -21.05 -26.87 26.33
C GLY A 700 -19.57 -27.25 26.46
N ALA A 701 -19.05 -27.29 27.67
CA ALA A 701 -17.65 -27.60 27.96
C ALA A 701 -17.28 -29.10 27.83
N THR A 702 -18.19 -29.97 27.39
CA THR A 702 -17.98 -31.43 27.46
C THR A 702 -17.11 -31.94 26.32
N THR A 703 -17.42 -31.60 25.06
CA THR A 703 -16.78 -32.19 23.89
C THR A 703 -15.66 -31.30 23.37
N PRO A 704 -14.44 -31.85 23.09
CA PRO A 704 -13.39 -31.11 22.45
C PRO A 704 -13.67 -30.80 20.98
N PHE A 705 -13.05 -29.72 20.49
CA PHE A 705 -13.10 -29.33 19.10
C PHE A 705 -11.77 -28.70 18.66
N TRP A 706 -11.52 -28.64 17.35
CA TRP A 706 -10.38 -27.96 16.80
C TRP A 706 -10.64 -26.45 16.68
N LEU A 707 -9.67 -25.64 17.12
CA LEU A 707 -9.66 -24.21 17.00
C LEU A 707 -8.45 -23.76 16.18
N THR A 708 -8.66 -22.92 15.18
CA THR A 708 -7.57 -22.19 14.51
C THR A 708 -7.09 -21.08 15.46
N PRO A 709 -5.82 -21.11 15.92
CA PRO A 709 -5.32 -20.14 16.89
C PRO A 709 -5.33 -18.70 16.32
N PRO A 710 -6.00 -17.73 16.92
CA PRO A 710 -5.97 -16.36 16.46
C PRO A 710 -4.55 -15.79 16.49
N GLY A 711 -4.08 -15.26 15.35
CA GLY A 711 -2.74 -14.66 15.21
C GLY A 711 -1.55 -15.64 15.33
N LEU A 712 -1.81 -16.92 15.53
CA LEU A 712 -0.78 -17.97 15.74
C LEU A 712 -1.04 -19.24 14.90
N SER A 713 -1.82 -19.11 13.84
CA SER A 713 -2.26 -20.25 13.04
C SER A 713 -1.21 -20.73 12.04
N ALA A 714 -0.36 -19.87 11.53
CA ALA A 714 0.64 -20.23 10.53
C ALA A 714 2.01 -20.52 11.16
N ALA A 715 2.63 -21.60 10.73
CA ALA A 715 3.99 -21.97 11.07
C ALA A 715 4.77 -22.13 9.76
N THR A 716 5.85 -21.36 9.60
CA THR A 716 6.64 -21.32 8.37
C THR A 716 8.08 -21.67 8.68
N ALA A 717 8.70 -22.48 7.80
CA ALA A 717 10.08 -22.96 7.91
C ALA A 717 10.45 -23.49 9.30
N GLN A 718 9.48 -24.13 9.99
CA GLN A 718 9.69 -24.59 11.35
C GLN A 718 10.63 -25.82 11.37
N PRO A 719 11.75 -25.74 12.10
CA PRO A 719 12.65 -26.87 12.23
C PRO A 719 11.98 -27.99 13.06
N LEU A 720 11.92 -29.16 12.49
CA LEU A 720 11.35 -30.37 13.14
C LEU A 720 12.43 -31.22 13.78
N GLY A 721 13.67 -31.16 13.28
CA GLY A 721 14.80 -31.89 13.79
C GLY A 721 15.92 -32.02 12.75
N VAL A 722 17.01 -32.68 13.19
CA VAL A 722 18.12 -33.08 12.31
C VAL A 722 18.05 -34.57 12.16
N ALA A 723 18.03 -35.05 10.92
CA ALA A 723 17.98 -36.48 10.62
C ALA A 723 19.26 -37.19 11.06
N ASP A 724 19.13 -38.40 11.54
CA ASP A 724 20.23 -39.29 11.94
C ASP A 724 20.57 -40.37 10.91
N GLY A 725 19.89 -40.34 9.75
CA GLY A 725 20.02 -41.37 8.70
C GLY A 725 19.15 -42.61 8.91
N LEU A 726 18.45 -42.69 10.04
CA LEU A 726 17.62 -43.86 10.42
C LEU A 726 16.16 -43.42 10.69
N GLN A 727 15.97 -42.26 11.26
CA GLN A 727 14.66 -41.73 11.62
C GLN A 727 13.88 -41.35 10.38
N THR A 728 12.64 -41.86 10.27
CA THR A 728 11.70 -41.51 9.19
C THR A 728 10.59 -40.59 9.64
N SER A 729 10.35 -40.45 10.96
CA SER A 729 9.21 -39.68 11.51
C SER A 729 9.69 -38.48 12.29
N PHE A 730 9.09 -37.29 12.01
CA PHE A 730 9.44 -36.01 12.63
C PHE A 730 8.18 -35.32 13.13
N ALA A 731 8.11 -35.10 14.45
CA ALA A 731 6.98 -34.41 15.07
C ALA A 731 6.85 -32.98 14.56
N LEU A 732 5.63 -32.54 14.34
CA LEU A 732 5.39 -31.12 14.01
C LEU A 732 5.65 -30.25 15.24
N LEU A 733 6.68 -29.44 15.16
CA LEU A 733 7.10 -28.53 16.21
C LEU A 733 6.87 -27.09 15.77
N ARG A 734 6.40 -26.26 16.68
CA ARG A 734 6.31 -24.81 16.49
C ARG A 734 7.22 -24.10 17.47
N SER A 735 8.08 -23.22 16.95
CA SER A 735 9.01 -22.41 17.73
C SER A 735 8.63 -20.92 17.59
N TYR A 736 8.55 -20.22 18.70
CA TYR A 736 8.34 -18.77 18.74
C TYR A 736 8.94 -18.19 20.03
N GLY A 737 9.58 -17.04 19.93
CA GLY A 737 10.21 -16.35 21.06
C GLY A 737 11.18 -17.21 21.89
N GLY A 738 11.86 -18.17 21.26
CA GLY A 738 12.77 -19.11 21.94
C GLY A 738 12.09 -20.29 22.66
N TYR A 739 10.77 -20.40 22.55
CA TYR A 739 9.99 -21.54 23.10
C TYR A 739 9.54 -22.44 21.97
N THR A 740 9.73 -23.76 22.14
CA THR A 740 9.32 -24.78 21.18
C THR A 740 8.29 -25.71 21.79
N GLU A 741 7.23 -25.98 21.06
CA GLU A 741 6.18 -26.92 21.47
C GLU A 741 5.79 -27.84 20.32
N GLN A 742 5.35 -29.04 20.66
CA GLN A 742 4.69 -29.93 19.72
C GLN A 742 3.25 -29.47 19.52
N VAL A 743 2.84 -29.28 18.26
CA VAL A 743 1.49 -28.83 17.93
C VAL A 743 0.46 -29.92 18.18
N ALA A 744 -0.73 -29.53 18.64
CA ALA A 744 -1.83 -30.47 18.91
C ALA A 744 -2.41 -31.07 17.62
N GLY A 745 -2.50 -30.27 16.58
CA GLY A 745 -3.00 -30.66 15.27
C GLY A 745 -2.54 -29.72 14.19
N ALA A 746 -2.74 -30.10 12.93
CA ALA A 746 -2.52 -29.26 11.77
C ALA A 746 -3.70 -29.38 10.80
N SER A 747 -4.16 -28.27 10.25
CA SER A 747 -5.22 -28.26 9.22
C SER A 747 -4.67 -28.43 7.81
N ALA A 748 -3.41 -28.03 7.59
CA ALA A 748 -2.70 -28.21 6.33
C ALA A 748 -1.19 -28.33 6.58
N ILE A 749 -0.51 -29.14 5.77
CA ILE A 749 0.94 -29.11 5.61
C ILE A 749 1.21 -28.51 4.23
N ARG A 750 1.80 -27.33 4.20
CA ARG A 750 2.02 -26.58 2.96
C ARG A 750 3.26 -27.01 2.22
N ALA A 751 4.33 -27.28 2.95
CA ALA A 751 5.59 -27.74 2.38
C ALA A 751 6.42 -28.46 3.45
N VAL A 752 7.28 -29.38 3.00
CA VAL A 752 8.30 -30.06 3.81
C VAL A 752 9.64 -29.86 3.12
N TYR A 753 10.67 -29.55 3.89
CA TYR A 753 11.98 -29.22 3.37
C TYR A 753 13.06 -30.10 3.97
N LEU A 754 14.07 -30.43 3.14
CA LEU A 754 15.32 -31.02 3.57
C LEU A 754 16.44 -30.03 3.25
N ASN A 755 17.14 -29.54 4.27
CA ASN A 755 18.14 -28.45 4.15
C ASN A 755 17.58 -27.23 3.34
N GLY A 756 16.33 -26.84 3.56
CA GLY A 756 15.68 -25.74 2.85
C GLY A 756 15.19 -26.07 1.44
N VAL A 757 15.42 -27.26 0.93
CA VAL A 757 14.93 -27.69 -0.39
C VAL A 757 13.57 -28.36 -0.25
N ALA A 758 12.55 -27.81 -0.91
CA ALA A 758 11.20 -28.34 -0.86
C ALA A 758 11.12 -29.77 -1.43
N GLN A 759 10.44 -30.65 -0.71
CA GLN A 759 10.26 -32.04 -1.08
C GLN A 759 8.92 -32.25 -1.79
N SER A 760 8.93 -33.12 -2.79
CA SER A 760 7.70 -33.56 -3.47
C SER A 760 6.73 -34.19 -2.47
N SER A 761 5.45 -33.89 -2.60
CA SER A 761 4.38 -34.45 -1.74
C SER A 761 4.26 -35.99 -1.79
N ASN A 762 4.87 -36.62 -2.78
CA ASN A 762 4.90 -38.08 -2.86
C ASN A 762 6.02 -38.70 -2.00
N GLY A 763 6.94 -37.93 -1.46
CA GLY A 763 8.08 -38.40 -0.68
C GLY A 763 7.81 -38.52 0.83
N TRP A 764 6.68 -38.03 1.29
CA TRP A 764 6.31 -37.99 2.70
C TRP A 764 4.80 -38.09 2.92
N THR A 765 4.40 -38.47 4.13
CA THR A 765 3.01 -38.50 4.58
C THR A 765 2.90 -37.86 5.96
N VAL A 766 1.68 -37.64 6.44
CA VAL A 766 1.41 -37.08 7.78
C VAL A 766 0.58 -38.08 8.57
N THR A 767 0.94 -38.31 9.83
CA THR A 767 0.12 -39.09 10.73
C THR A 767 -1.20 -38.38 11.05
N ALA A 768 -2.29 -39.13 11.08
CA ALA A 768 -3.58 -38.60 11.46
C ALA A 768 -3.73 -38.43 12.98
N GLY A 769 -4.53 -37.47 13.41
CA GLY A 769 -4.95 -37.26 14.77
C GLY A 769 -4.18 -36.23 15.58
N PHE A 770 -4.07 -36.47 16.89
CA PHE A 770 -3.40 -35.60 17.82
C PHE A 770 -1.88 -35.72 17.73
N ALA A 771 -1.16 -34.58 17.80
CA ALA A 771 0.29 -34.50 17.70
C ALA A 771 0.85 -35.15 16.42
N PRO A 772 0.50 -34.62 15.24
CA PRO A 772 0.87 -35.21 13.96
C PRO A 772 2.38 -35.14 13.69
N GLU A 773 2.86 -36.10 12.90
CA GLU A 773 4.26 -36.24 12.50
C GLU A 773 4.38 -36.32 10.98
N ILE A 774 5.43 -35.74 10.42
CA ILE A 774 5.84 -35.99 9.04
C ILE A 774 6.57 -37.30 8.97
N VAL A 775 6.15 -38.21 8.08
CA VAL A 775 6.75 -39.52 7.88
C VAL A 775 7.29 -39.61 6.46
N PHE A 776 8.59 -39.76 6.30
CA PHE A 776 9.24 -39.95 5.01
C PHE A 776 9.20 -41.45 4.60
N ALA A 777 9.07 -41.67 3.29
CA ALA A 777 9.12 -43.04 2.73
C ALA A 777 10.48 -43.71 2.94
N SER A 778 11.56 -42.91 3.03
CA SER A 778 12.91 -43.39 3.41
C SER A 778 13.55 -42.34 4.32
N ALA A 779 14.37 -42.75 5.26
CA ALA A 779 15.03 -41.85 6.18
C ALA A 779 15.90 -40.83 5.42
N PRO A 780 15.79 -39.50 5.71
CA PRO A 780 16.72 -38.51 5.20
C PRO A 780 18.15 -38.78 5.68
N GLU A 781 19.14 -38.39 4.91
CA GLU A 781 20.56 -38.59 5.27
C GLU A 781 20.91 -37.94 6.61
N ALA A 782 21.88 -38.49 7.31
CA ALA A 782 22.35 -37.96 8.58
C ALA A 782 22.88 -36.52 8.44
N GLY A 783 22.49 -35.65 9.35
CA GLY A 783 22.86 -34.22 9.34
C GLY A 783 21.94 -33.33 8.53
N VAL A 784 20.95 -33.86 7.83
CA VAL A 784 19.95 -33.09 7.09
C VAL A 784 18.96 -32.45 8.06
N VAL A 785 18.78 -31.13 7.95
CA VAL A 785 17.76 -30.42 8.72
C VAL A 785 16.40 -30.60 8.03
N VAL A 786 15.45 -31.15 8.81
CA VAL A 786 14.04 -31.29 8.39
C VAL A 786 13.27 -30.11 8.90
N SER A 787 12.53 -29.42 8.02
CA SER A 787 11.63 -28.33 8.39
C SER A 787 10.32 -28.40 7.59
N ALA A 788 9.29 -27.71 8.06
CA ALA A 788 7.99 -27.71 7.39
C ALA A 788 7.24 -26.39 7.57
N ASP A 789 6.35 -26.15 6.60
CA ASP A 789 5.31 -25.11 6.65
C ASP A 789 3.97 -25.78 6.91
N PHE A 790 3.23 -25.32 7.91
CA PHE A 790 1.94 -25.91 8.25
C PHE A 790 1.02 -24.94 9.00
N ASP A 791 -0.26 -25.25 8.99
CA ASP A 791 -1.28 -24.51 9.71
C ASP A 791 -1.65 -25.22 11.00
N VAL A 792 -1.45 -24.53 12.13
CA VAL A 792 -1.62 -25.06 13.48
C VAL A 792 -3.09 -25.12 13.87
N LEU A 793 -3.49 -26.20 14.53
CA LEU A 793 -4.75 -26.32 15.23
C LEU A 793 -4.51 -26.57 16.73
N TRP A 794 -5.33 -25.94 17.55
CA TRP A 794 -5.43 -26.23 18.97
C TRP A 794 -6.64 -27.11 19.25
N LEU A 795 -6.48 -28.13 20.04
CA LEU A 795 -7.61 -28.88 20.58
C LEU A 795 -8.13 -28.17 21.83
N CYS A 796 -9.35 -27.68 21.77
CA CYS A 796 -9.97 -26.81 22.78
C CYS A 796 -11.27 -27.41 23.32
N ARG A 797 -11.73 -26.88 24.47
CA ARG A 797 -13.10 -26.97 24.95
C ARG A 797 -13.61 -25.58 25.30
N PHE A 798 -14.93 -25.39 25.29
CA PHE A 798 -15.51 -24.22 25.93
C PHE A 798 -15.12 -24.17 27.41
N ALA A 799 -14.89 -22.99 27.93
CA ALA A 799 -14.49 -22.79 29.32
C ALA A 799 -15.67 -22.80 30.29
N ALA A 800 -16.90 -22.69 29.79
CA ALA A 800 -18.13 -22.67 30.53
C ALA A 800 -19.26 -23.40 29.78
N ASP A 801 -20.31 -23.79 30.51
CA ASP A 801 -21.51 -24.43 29.95
C ASP A 801 -22.59 -23.41 29.58
N THR A 802 -22.20 -22.13 29.40
CA THR A 802 -23.10 -21.04 29.04
C THR A 802 -22.44 -20.12 28.02
N LEU A 803 -23.23 -19.62 27.06
CA LEU A 803 -22.91 -18.47 26.21
C LEU A 803 -23.99 -17.40 26.41
N ASP A 804 -23.58 -16.15 26.39
CA ASP A 804 -24.45 -15.00 26.60
C ASP A 804 -24.51 -14.17 25.34
N PHE A 805 -25.64 -14.27 24.63
CA PHE A 805 -25.93 -13.49 23.41
C PHE A 805 -26.83 -12.33 23.76
N GLU A 806 -26.41 -11.11 23.49
CA GLU A 806 -27.19 -9.89 23.66
C GLU A 806 -27.72 -9.39 22.31
N GLU A 807 -29.04 -9.34 22.14
CA GLU A 807 -29.67 -8.71 20.98
C GLU A 807 -29.76 -7.20 21.24
N PHE A 808 -28.93 -6.41 20.53
CA PHE A 808 -28.92 -4.95 20.70
C PHE A 808 -29.75 -4.24 19.60
N MET A 809 -30.06 -4.93 18.51
CA MET A 809 -30.92 -4.47 17.42
C MET A 809 -31.59 -5.67 16.76
N ALA A 810 -32.74 -5.48 16.14
CA ALA A 810 -33.45 -6.59 15.48
C ALA A 810 -32.53 -7.42 14.57
N MET A 811 -32.42 -8.70 14.86
CA MET A 811 -31.59 -9.70 14.15
C MET A 811 -30.08 -9.47 14.24
N LEU A 812 -29.61 -8.57 15.12
CA LEU A 812 -28.20 -8.29 15.38
C LEU A 812 -27.87 -8.57 16.83
N PHE A 813 -26.91 -9.44 17.04
CA PHE A 813 -26.47 -9.90 18.35
C PHE A 813 -25.01 -9.54 18.64
N GLU A 814 -24.72 -9.31 19.90
CA GLU A 814 -23.36 -9.21 20.43
C GLU A 814 -23.05 -10.45 21.27
N LEU A 815 -21.82 -10.95 21.15
CA LEU A 815 -21.28 -12.00 22.00
C LEU A 815 -19.94 -11.53 22.54
N ARG A 816 -19.96 -10.88 23.69
CA ARG A 816 -18.81 -10.17 24.28
C ARG A 816 -17.65 -11.06 24.65
N SER A 817 -17.92 -12.34 24.93
CA SER A 817 -16.83 -13.27 25.21
C SER A 817 -17.23 -14.72 24.96
N VAL A 818 -16.48 -15.37 24.09
CA VAL A 818 -16.43 -16.82 23.98
C VAL A 818 -15.09 -17.30 24.51
N ASN A 819 -15.10 -18.08 25.57
CA ASN A 819 -13.88 -18.51 26.25
C ASN A 819 -13.61 -19.98 25.98
N PHE A 820 -12.37 -20.30 25.65
CA PHE A 820 -11.89 -21.65 25.40
C PHE A 820 -10.65 -21.95 26.23
N SER A 821 -10.42 -23.21 26.54
CA SER A 821 -9.16 -23.71 27.11
C SER A 821 -8.63 -24.85 26.27
N THR A 822 -7.32 -24.81 25.97
CA THR A 822 -6.68 -25.95 25.26
C THR A 822 -6.65 -27.18 26.16
N VAL A 823 -6.90 -28.32 25.54
CA VAL A 823 -6.88 -29.63 26.20
C VAL A 823 -5.92 -30.56 25.49
N ARG A 824 -5.47 -31.61 26.20
CA ARG A 824 -4.77 -32.76 25.62
C ARG A 824 -5.61 -33.98 25.91
N PRO A 825 -5.79 -34.88 24.88
CA PRO A 825 -6.52 -36.14 25.07
C PRO A 825 -5.87 -37.02 26.14
#